data_05dead91c1a6ab25a2b1b0ea62e3ca92
#
_entry.id   05dead91c1a6ab25a2b1b0ea62e3ca92
#
_cell.length_a   1.000
_cell.length_b   1.000
_cell.length_c   1.000
_cell.angle_alpha   90.00
_cell.angle_beta   90.00
_cell.angle_gamma   90.00
#
_symmetry.space_group_name_H-M   'P 1'
#
loop_
_entity.id
_entity.type
_entity.pdbx_description
1 polymer ?
#
loop_
_entity_poly.entity_id
_entity_poly.type
_entity_poly.pdbx_seq_one_letter_code
_entity_poly.pdbx_strand_id
1 'polypeptide(L)'
;MSLEESFQKLCVSGSEADSTPVKSLVFKPKTAKSATPVPVVVVALQTTTTPSPLIAQVTALKDPRLARDDLFKTFFKCDSAKAFTLAFLSNAETEFKLLIDNQLESLDDTTTLQLNDSLFIKKSALLQFLNGLAFKPQSVDFTQEVAKKEEPKKKQAAPTNAALEDAKLIGITVDKAKDFPGWYQQILTKGEMLDYYDVSGCYILRPPSYAIWENIQKWFDSRIKNIGVENAYFPMFVSSRVLEREKDHVEGFAPEVAWVTRAGSSELEEPIAIRPTSETVMYPYYAKWIQSYRDLPLKLNQWNSVVRWEFKHPQPFLRTREFLWQEGHTAFLTEKEATDEVLQILDFYAGVYEELLAVPVVKGTKTEKEKFAGGEFTTTVEGYIPQTGRGIQGATSHHLGQNFSKMFNLSVENPLGADHPKIFAYQNSWGLSTRVIGVMVMIHSDNKGLVIPPRVSQRQAVVIPVGITKKTTPEQRKQIHDSAYEIEKRLKQAGIRAFGDYNDNYTPGWKFSQYELKGVPLRIELGPKDIEKNQAVVVRRNDSRKYIVSLDELESRIPEILDELHNDLYNKAKEAFDTHRVIVNEWKDFVPNLNKKNVILSPWCGVTECEEDIKESSAKRDDGEEFEQDDKAPSMGAKSLCIPFQQPELKEGQKCVKCERKAVNYCMFGRSY
;
A
#
# COMPACT_ATOMS: atom_id res chain seq x y z
N MET A 1 51.04 -4.25 18.73
CA MET A 1 49.93 -5.17 18.98
C MET A 1 48.68 -4.40 18.70
N SER A 2 47.85 -4.86 17.77
CA SER A 2 46.61 -4.16 17.46
C SER A 2 45.61 -4.23 18.65
N LEU A 3 44.74 -3.27 18.78
CA LEU A 3 43.72 -3.27 19.84
C LEU A 3 42.74 -4.44 19.72
N GLU A 4 42.52 -4.93 18.49
CA GLU A 4 41.82 -6.20 18.24
C GLU A 4 42.55 -7.41 18.81
N GLU A 5 43.88 -7.51 18.67
CA GLU A 5 44.70 -8.56 19.28
C GLU A 5 44.66 -8.50 20.82
N SER A 6 44.58 -7.29 21.38
CA SER A 6 44.46 -7.09 22.84
C SER A 6 43.08 -7.55 23.36
N PHE A 7 41.99 -7.28 22.65
CA PHE A 7 40.68 -7.75 22.99
C PHE A 7 40.55 -9.29 22.84
N GLN A 8 41.08 -9.85 21.75
CA GLN A 8 41.08 -11.31 21.54
C GLN A 8 41.80 -12.07 22.66
N LYS A 9 42.82 -11.48 23.28
CA LYS A 9 43.51 -12.11 24.42
C LYS A 9 42.66 -12.16 25.70
N LEU A 10 41.60 -11.36 25.80
CA LEU A 10 40.64 -11.39 26.91
C LEU A 10 39.56 -12.45 26.73
N CYS A 11 39.43 -12.99 25.50
CA CYS A 11 38.43 -14.02 25.19
C CYS A 11 38.87 -15.40 25.74
N VAL A 12 37.89 -16.19 26.14
CA VAL A 12 38.08 -17.52 26.71
C VAL A 12 37.36 -18.57 25.86
N SER A 13 37.75 -19.84 26.03
CA SER A 13 36.96 -20.95 25.47
C SER A 13 35.66 -21.11 26.26
N GLY A 14 34.53 -21.19 25.56
CA GLY A 14 33.22 -21.34 26.17
C GLY A 14 32.27 -22.17 25.28
N SER A 15 31.14 -22.57 25.83
CA SER A 15 30.05 -23.21 25.11
C SER A 15 28.76 -22.41 25.27
N GLU A 16 27.84 -22.51 24.31
CA GLU A 16 26.53 -21.86 24.40
C GLU A 16 25.75 -22.31 25.64
N ALA A 17 25.88 -23.57 26.04
CA ALA A 17 25.14 -24.13 27.18
C ALA A 17 25.50 -23.49 28.53
N ASP A 18 26.72 -22.96 28.68
CA ASP A 18 27.25 -22.43 29.95
C ASP A 18 27.55 -20.92 29.87
N SER A 19 26.95 -20.20 28.94
CA SER A 19 27.22 -18.79 28.75
C SER A 19 25.95 -17.93 28.69
N THR A 20 26.10 -16.65 29.03
CA THR A 20 25.01 -15.66 29.03
C THR A 20 25.18 -14.77 27.80
N PRO A 21 24.19 -14.76 26.84
CA PRO A 21 24.28 -13.96 25.62
C PRO A 21 24.18 -12.46 25.90
N VAL A 22 25.04 -11.67 25.23
CA VAL A 22 25.13 -10.22 25.31
C VAL A 22 24.98 -9.61 23.91
N LYS A 23 24.33 -8.46 23.83
CA LYS A 23 24.21 -7.67 22.59
C LYS A 23 24.92 -6.33 22.71
N SER A 24 25.44 -5.84 21.60
CA SER A 24 25.92 -4.47 21.45
C SER A 24 25.12 -3.74 20.35
N LEU A 25 24.61 -2.55 20.67
CA LEU A 25 23.79 -1.75 19.77
C LEU A 25 24.37 -0.34 19.70
N VAL A 26 24.40 0.23 18.51
CA VAL A 26 24.84 1.61 18.29
C VAL A 26 23.67 2.45 17.80
N PHE A 27 23.45 3.60 18.43
CA PHE A 27 22.37 4.54 18.12
C PHE A 27 22.92 5.86 17.63
N LYS A 28 22.20 6.50 16.69
CA LYS A 28 22.42 7.85 16.19
C LYS A 28 21.12 8.68 16.25
N PRO A 29 21.16 10.02 16.25
CA PRO A 29 19.94 10.82 16.12
C PRO A 29 19.31 10.63 14.73
N LYS A 30 17.99 10.75 14.63
CA LYS A 30 17.25 10.64 13.37
C LYS A 30 17.70 11.70 12.36
N THR A 31 17.91 12.92 12.82
CA THR A 31 18.43 14.05 12.02
C THR A 31 19.66 14.59 12.69
N ALA A 32 20.82 14.45 12.06
CA ALA A 32 22.05 15.06 12.53
C ALA A 32 22.06 16.57 12.12
N LYS A 33 22.18 17.46 13.11
CA LYS A 33 22.47 18.87 12.85
C LYS A 33 23.97 19.15 12.59
N SER A 34 24.83 18.12 12.76
CA SER A 34 26.27 18.15 12.50
C SER A 34 26.66 17.00 11.61
N ALA A 35 27.70 17.15 10.82
CA ALA A 35 28.26 16.11 9.95
C ALA A 35 28.73 14.86 10.73
N THR A 36 29.04 15.00 12.02
CA THR A 36 29.48 13.93 12.91
C THR A 36 28.64 13.92 14.20
N PRO A 37 27.53 13.19 14.24
CA PRO A 37 26.75 13.04 15.47
C PRO A 37 27.49 12.17 16.49
N VAL A 38 27.46 12.53 17.78
CA VAL A 38 27.99 11.69 18.87
C VAL A 38 27.13 10.43 18.98
N PRO A 39 27.66 9.23 18.66
CA PRO A 39 26.89 8.00 18.74
C PRO A 39 26.72 7.53 20.20
N VAL A 40 25.70 6.72 20.44
CA VAL A 40 25.48 6.04 21.72
C VAL A 40 25.64 4.54 21.52
N VAL A 41 26.54 3.93 22.24
CA VAL A 41 26.74 2.47 22.26
C VAL A 41 26.07 1.90 23.51
N VAL A 42 25.29 0.85 23.35
CA VAL A 42 24.61 0.14 24.43
C VAL A 42 25.13 -1.29 24.48
N VAL A 43 25.59 -1.74 25.65
CA VAL A 43 25.98 -3.12 25.93
C VAL A 43 25.02 -3.68 26.97
N ALA A 44 24.24 -4.70 26.60
CA ALA A 44 23.18 -5.25 27.44
C ALA A 44 23.06 -6.76 27.28
N LEU A 45 22.37 -7.42 28.21
CA LEU A 45 21.97 -8.83 28.02
C LEU A 45 21.07 -8.96 26.78
N GLN A 46 21.14 -10.08 26.09
CA GLN A 46 20.33 -10.36 24.92
C GLN A 46 18.82 -10.23 25.22
N THR A 47 18.42 -10.62 26.41
CA THR A 47 17.03 -10.58 26.90
C THR A 47 16.55 -9.20 27.33
N THR A 48 17.46 -8.26 27.65
CA THR A 48 17.09 -6.91 28.08
C THR A 48 16.52 -6.10 26.91
N THR A 49 15.32 -5.53 27.09
CA THR A 49 14.79 -4.54 26.13
C THR A 49 15.54 -3.22 26.27
N THR A 50 15.86 -2.57 25.15
CA THR A 50 16.61 -1.28 25.13
C THR A 50 15.75 -0.20 24.47
N PRO A 51 14.73 0.35 25.19
CA PRO A 51 13.74 1.25 24.58
C PRO A 51 14.36 2.60 24.18
N SER A 52 14.19 3.02 22.94
CA SER A 52 14.67 4.30 22.42
C SER A 52 14.29 5.52 23.26
N PRO A 53 13.08 5.62 23.87
CA PRO A 53 12.75 6.73 24.75
C PRO A 53 13.64 6.83 25.99
N LEU A 54 14.03 5.73 26.59
CA LEU A 54 14.93 5.71 27.76
C LEU A 54 16.36 6.14 27.35
N ILE A 55 16.84 5.62 26.21
CA ILE A 55 18.13 6.05 25.64
C ILE A 55 18.12 7.55 25.38
N ALA A 56 17.05 8.09 24.81
CA ALA A 56 16.89 9.53 24.60
C ALA A 56 16.94 10.33 25.91
N GLN A 57 16.29 9.84 26.95
CA GLN A 57 16.27 10.48 28.28
C GLN A 57 17.65 10.51 28.93
N VAL A 58 18.35 9.36 28.94
CA VAL A 58 19.65 9.21 29.63
C VAL A 58 20.77 9.94 28.87
N THR A 59 20.71 9.95 27.55
CA THR A 59 21.80 10.51 26.70
C THR A 59 21.53 11.89 26.15
N ALA A 60 20.30 12.40 26.28
CA ALA A 60 19.78 13.58 25.59
C ALA A 60 19.84 13.49 24.04
N LEU A 61 19.97 12.28 23.49
CA LEU A 61 19.96 12.01 22.06
C LEU A 61 18.56 12.16 21.51
N LYS A 62 18.37 13.05 20.53
CA LYS A 62 17.04 13.31 19.97
C LYS A 62 16.64 12.20 19.00
N ASP A 63 15.52 11.51 19.30
CA ASP A 63 14.93 10.42 18.49
C ASP A 63 15.98 9.36 18.06
N PRO A 64 16.51 8.54 19.03
CA PRO A 64 17.56 7.56 18.76
C PRO A 64 17.12 6.52 17.72
N ARG A 65 17.98 6.26 16.74
CA ARG A 65 17.80 5.23 15.73
C ARG A 65 19.04 4.35 15.65
N LEU A 66 18.87 3.06 15.38
CA LEU A 66 20.00 2.17 15.14
C LEU A 66 20.87 2.68 14.01
N ALA A 67 22.17 2.67 14.25
CA ALA A 67 23.17 3.07 13.25
C ALA A 67 23.28 2.05 12.13
N ARG A 68 23.60 2.52 10.92
CA ARG A 68 23.90 1.69 9.75
C ARG A 68 25.39 1.66 9.48
N ASP A 69 25.83 0.86 8.51
CA ASP A 69 27.23 0.67 8.11
C ASP A 69 28.00 1.96 7.83
N ASP A 70 27.31 2.99 7.30
CA ASP A 70 27.88 4.29 7.03
C ASP A 70 28.53 4.90 8.28
N LEU A 71 27.84 4.86 9.42
CA LEU A 71 28.34 5.39 10.67
C LEU A 71 29.48 4.53 11.24
N PHE A 72 29.37 3.19 11.15
CA PHE A 72 30.43 2.30 11.60
C PHE A 72 31.73 2.50 10.83
N LYS A 73 31.66 2.62 9.50
CA LYS A 73 32.82 2.88 8.64
C LYS A 73 33.47 4.25 8.91
N THR A 74 32.62 5.27 9.07
CA THR A 74 33.09 6.64 9.28
C THR A 74 33.65 6.85 10.68
N PHE A 75 32.95 6.34 11.72
CA PHE A 75 33.20 6.66 13.11
C PHE A 75 34.13 5.66 13.81
N PHE A 76 33.92 4.36 13.56
CA PHE A 76 34.65 3.28 14.22
C PHE A 76 35.63 2.53 13.30
N LYS A 77 35.72 2.93 12.01
CA LYS A 77 36.62 2.34 11.02
C LYS A 77 36.42 0.82 10.83
N CYS A 78 35.20 0.33 11.04
CA CYS A 78 34.86 -1.08 10.87
C CYS A 78 33.48 -1.27 10.22
N ASP A 79 33.13 -2.49 9.83
CA ASP A 79 31.81 -2.85 9.36
C ASP A 79 30.87 -3.14 10.55
N SER A 80 29.57 -2.85 10.40
CA SER A 80 28.56 -3.12 11.45
C SER A 80 28.48 -4.60 11.84
N ALA A 81 28.81 -5.50 10.94
CA ALA A 81 28.91 -6.93 11.20
C ALA A 81 29.94 -7.30 12.29
N LYS A 82 30.89 -6.40 12.61
CA LYS A 82 31.89 -6.60 13.66
C LYS A 82 31.52 -5.95 15.01
N ALA A 83 30.32 -5.35 15.12
CA ALA A 83 29.89 -4.64 16.32
C ALA A 83 29.82 -5.53 17.58
N PHE A 84 29.61 -6.82 17.42
CA PHE A 84 29.57 -7.77 18.54
C PHE A 84 30.92 -7.97 19.24
N THR A 85 32.03 -7.73 18.54
CA THR A 85 33.38 -7.93 19.13
C THR A 85 33.72 -6.87 20.19
N LEU A 86 33.01 -5.74 20.22
CA LEU A 86 33.30 -4.57 21.05
C LEU A 86 34.72 -3.99 20.90
N ALA A 87 35.62 -4.68 20.19
CA ALA A 87 36.95 -4.18 19.86
C ALA A 87 36.92 -2.86 19.08
N PHE A 88 35.86 -2.63 18.31
CA PHE A 88 35.67 -1.39 17.53
C PHE A 88 35.63 -0.12 18.39
N LEU A 89 35.25 -0.23 19.68
CA LEU A 89 35.22 0.90 20.59
C LEU A 89 36.61 1.52 20.84
N SER A 90 37.66 0.72 20.68
CA SER A 90 39.04 1.19 20.80
C SER A 90 39.54 2.00 19.59
N ASN A 91 38.83 1.93 18.45
CA ASN A 91 39.17 2.64 17.22
C ASN A 91 38.45 3.98 17.09
N ALA A 92 37.60 4.35 18.04
CA ALA A 92 36.89 5.62 18.00
C ALA A 92 37.84 6.81 18.21
N GLU A 93 38.00 7.64 17.17
CA GLU A 93 38.81 8.88 17.21
C GLU A 93 38.06 10.05 17.83
N THR A 94 36.74 9.94 17.98
CA THR A 94 35.85 11.01 18.47
C THR A 94 34.94 10.52 19.58
N GLU A 95 34.36 11.45 20.34
CA GLU A 95 33.51 11.15 21.49
C GLU A 95 32.29 10.26 21.14
N PHE A 96 32.03 9.25 21.96
CA PHE A 96 30.81 8.47 21.98
C PHE A 96 30.30 8.29 23.41
N LYS A 97 29.00 8.02 23.59
CA LYS A 97 28.46 7.67 24.90
C LYS A 97 28.31 6.15 25.00
N LEU A 98 28.76 5.58 26.10
CA LEU A 98 28.69 4.15 26.38
C LEU A 98 27.73 3.88 27.55
N LEU A 99 26.68 3.11 27.29
CA LEU A 99 25.70 2.68 28.28
C LEU A 99 25.86 1.17 28.54
N ILE A 100 25.86 0.78 29.80
CA ILE A 100 25.88 -0.64 30.24
C ILE A 100 24.61 -0.93 30.99
N ASP A 101 24.01 -2.07 30.69
CA ASP A 101 22.88 -2.61 31.39
C ASP A 101 23.28 -2.99 32.88
N ASN A 102 22.58 -2.46 33.83
CA ASN A 102 22.84 -2.78 35.28
C ASN A 102 22.58 -4.26 35.58
N GLN A 103 21.70 -4.94 34.84
CA GLN A 103 21.51 -6.39 34.99
C GLN A 103 22.76 -7.17 34.57
N LEU A 104 23.48 -6.72 33.54
CA LEU A 104 24.77 -7.31 33.14
C LEU A 104 25.82 -7.06 34.22
N GLU A 105 25.85 -5.87 34.81
CA GLU A 105 26.80 -5.55 35.91
C GLU A 105 26.50 -6.34 37.18
N SER A 106 25.27 -6.74 37.42
CA SER A 106 24.87 -7.51 38.61
C SER A 106 25.19 -9.02 38.57
N LEU A 107 25.57 -9.54 37.37
CA LEU A 107 26.00 -10.93 37.24
C LEU A 107 27.28 -11.21 38.06
N ASP A 108 27.53 -12.50 38.38
CA ASP A 108 28.78 -12.91 39.03
C ASP A 108 29.99 -12.61 38.12
N ASP A 109 31.10 -12.17 38.68
CA ASP A 109 32.31 -11.81 37.99
C ASP A 109 32.96 -12.97 37.21
N THR A 110 32.64 -14.20 37.58
CA THR A 110 33.09 -15.42 36.94
C THR A 110 32.19 -15.84 35.76
N THR A 111 31.06 -15.18 35.58
CA THR A 111 30.11 -15.49 34.49
C THR A 111 30.77 -15.37 33.12
N THR A 112 30.60 -16.39 32.30
CA THR A 112 31.03 -16.36 30.91
C THR A 112 29.93 -15.71 30.06
N LEU A 113 30.28 -14.64 29.37
CA LEU A 113 29.40 -13.90 28.45
C LEU A 113 29.66 -14.35 26.99
N GLN A 114 28.61 -14.54 26.25
CA GLN A 114 28.67 -14.84 24.81
C GLN A 114 28.41 -13.57 24.01
N LEU A 115 29.37 -13.15 23.20
CA LEU A 115 29.28 -11.98 22.33
C LEU A 115 28.79 -12.34 20.92
N ASN A 116 29.09 -13.56 20.47
CA ASN A 116 28.55 -14.20 19.26
C ASN A 116 28.74 -15.74 19.35
N ASP A 117 28.42 -16.46 18.28
CA ASP A 117 28.45 -17.93 18.24
C ASP A 117 29.84 -18.54 18.58
N SER A 118 30.93 -17.78 18.46
CA SER A 118 32.29 -18.26 18.66
C SER A 118 33.12 -17.43 19.65
N LEU A 119 32.58 -16.34 20.18
CA LEU A 119 33.35 -15.40 21.00
C LEU A 119 32.79 -15.29 22.41
N PHE A 120 33.59 -15.72 23.40
CA PHE A 120 33.22 -15.73 24.82
C PHE A 120 34.21 -14.91 25.63
N ILE A 121 33.75 -14.22 26.66
CA ILE A 121 34.57 -13.42 27.56
C ILE A 121 34.04 -13.51 28.98
N LYS A 122 34.93 -13.44 29.98
CA LYS A 122 34.48 -13.33 31.39
C LYS A 122 33.92 -11.94 31.66
N LYS A 123 32.83 -11.85 32.46
CA LYS A 123 32.20 -10.57 32.81
C LYS A 123 33.22 -9.58 33.35
N SER A 124 34.08 -10.01 34.31
CA SER A 124 35.14 -9.16 34.90
C SER A 124 36.09 -8.60 33.83
N ALA A 125 36.51 -9.41 32.88
CA ALA A 125 37.39 -8.98 31.78
C ALA A 125 36.70 -8.01 30.83
N LEU A 126 35.42 -8.22 30.51
CA LEU A 126 34.61 -7.30 29.69
C LEU A 126 34.48 -5.94 30.38
N LEU A 127 34.09 -5.91 31.66
CA LEU A 127 33.95 -4.66 32.43
C LEU A 127 35.29 -3.94 32.58
N GLN A 128 36.37 -4.67 32.78
CA GLN A 128 37.73 -4.10 32.84
C GLN A 128 38.09 -3.43 31.49
N PHE A 129 37.79 -4.10 30.38
CA PHE A 129 37.99 -3.54 29.03
C PHE A 129 37.17 -2.26 28.83
N LEU A 130 35.87 -2.30 29.11
CA LEU A 130 34.97 -1.15 28.91
C LEU A 130 35.37 0.02 29.81
N ASN A 131 35.78 -0.22 31.06
CA ASN A 131 36.28 0.80 32.00
C ASN A 131 37.67 1.34 31.61
N GLY A 132 38.43 0.61 30.82
CA GLY A 132 39.72 1.02 30.25
C GLY A 132 39.62 1.98 29.07
N LEU A 133 38.45 2.12 28.46
CA LEU A 133 38.25 3.02 27.33
C LEU A 133 38.35 4.50 27.76
N ALA A 134 38.68 5.37 26.78
CA ALA A 134 38.75 6.82 26.99
C ALA A 134 37.39 7.42 27.43
N PHE A 135 36.30 6.85 26.96
CA PHE A 135 34.94 7.27 27.28
C PHE A 135 34.33 6.30 28.29
N LYS A 136 34.11 6.78 29.51
CA LYS A 136 33.65 5.93 30.64
C LYS A 136 32.21 5.46 30.43
N PRO A 137 31.92 4.18 30.76
CA PRO A 137 30.58 3.64 30.69
C PRO A 137 29.67 4.26 31.76
N GLN A 138 28.38 4.41 31.44
CA GLN A 138 27.32 4.77 32.33
C GLN A 138 26.39 3.58 32.56
N SER A 139 26.19 3.17 33.78
CA SER A 139 25.24 2.12 34.17
C SER A 139 23.80 2.62 33.99
N VAL A 140 22.93 1.81 33.38
CA VAL A 140 21.54 2.13 33.12
C VAL A 140 20.64 0.96 33.47
N ASP A 141 19.59 1.25 34.21
CA ASP A 141 18.51 0.31 34.45
C ASP A 141 17.48 0.41 33.29
N PHE A 142 17.56 -0.53 32.38
CA PHE A 142 16.66 -0.57 31.20
C PHE A 142 15.26 -1.10 31.56
N THR A 143 14.98 -1.51 32.80
CA THR A 143 13.66 -1.91 33.28
C THR A 143 12.80 -0.73 33.71
N GLN A 144 13.39 0.47 33.87
CA GLN A 144 12.67 1.66 34.28
C GLN A 144 11.65 2.10 33.24
N GLU A 145 10.40 2.30 33.66
CA GLU A 145 9.38 2.93 32.86
C GLU A 145 9.70 4.43 32.65
N VAL A 146 9.80 4.83 31.41
CA VAL A 146 9.99 6.25 31.06
C VAL A 146 8.71 7.02 31.36
N ALA A 147 8.74 7.90 32.37
CA ALA A 147 7.64 8.84 32.62
C ALA A 147 7.36 9.65 31.36
N LYS A 148 6.16 9.54 30.81
CA LYS A 148 5.72 10.38 29.69
C LYS A 148 5.80 11.84 30.10
N LYS A 149 6.64 12.65 29.43
CA LYS A 149 6.65 14.09 29.62
C LYS A 149 5.26 14.63 29.30
N GLU A 150 4.61 15.21 30.31
CA GLU A 150 3.38 15.98 30.12
C GLU A 150 3.69 17.21 29.25
N GLU A 151 2.92 17.39 28.17
CA GLU A 151 2.88 18.64 27.43
C GLU A 151 2.24 19.74 28.27
N PRO A 152 2.59 21.02 28.10
CA PRO A 152 2.15 22.11 28.98
C PRO A 152 0.61 22.29 28.91
N LYS A 153 -0.02 22.21 30.08
CA LYS A 153 -1.47 22.33 30.30
C LYS A 153 -2.00 23.66 29.76
N LYS A 154 -2.88 23.62 28.75
CA LYS A 154 -3.84 24.69 28.46
C LYS A 154 -4.98 24.64 29.48
N LYS A 155 -5.35 25.83 29.97
CA LYS A 155 -6.34 26.04 31.03
C LYS A 155 -7.65 25.28 30.83
N GLN A 156 -8.10 24.64 31.92
CA GLN A 156 -9.33 23.88 32.07
C GLN A 156 -10.58 24.74 31.81
N ALA A 157 -11.47 24.26 30.99
CA ALA A 157 -12.91 24.53 31.02
C ALA A 157 -13.62 23.29 31.61
N ALA A 158 -14.72 23.52 32.30
CA ALA A 158 -15.44 22.63 33.21
C ALA A 158 -15.87 21.25 32.66
N PRO A 159 -16.18 20.28 33.53
CA PRO A 159 -16.23 18.85 33.22
C PRO A 159 -17.49 18.45 32.47
N THR A 160 -17.34 17.83 31.31
CA THR A 160 -18.40 17.12 30.63
C THR A 160 -17.93 15.73 30.18
N ASN A 161 -18.53 14.73 30.79
CA ASN A 161 -18.70 13.34 30.36
C ASN A 161 -17.47 12.52 29.92
N ALA A 162 -17.02 11.60 30.80
CA ALA A 162 -16.05 10.52 30.52
C ALA A 162 -16.43 9.67 29.28
N ALA A 163 -17.70 9.53 28.94
CA ALA A 163 -18.16 8.85 27.73
C ALA A 163 -17.77 9.55 26.40
N LEU A 164 -17.48 10.87 26.44
CA LEU A 164 -17.03 11.64 25.27
C LEU A 164 -15.51 11.57 25.04
N GLU A 165 -14.73 11.29 26.10
CA GLU A 165 -13.27 11.12 25.96
C GLU A 165 -12.92 9.74 25.40
N ASP A 166 -13.64 8.69 25.81
CA ASP A 166 -13.47 7.34 25.24
C ASP A 166 -13.86 7.30 23.73
N ALA A 167 -14.90 8.04 23.32
CA ALA A 167 -15.29 8.15 21.92
C ALA A 167 -14.23 8.90 21.07
N LYS A 168 -13.51 9.87 21.64
CA LYS A 168 -12.39 10.57 20.96
C LYS A 168 -11.15 9.70 20.80
N LEU A 169 -10.91 8.74 21.67
CA LEU A 169 -9.80 7.78 21.57
C LEU A 169 -10.03 6.74 20.47
N ILE A 170 -11.29 6.41 20.17
CA ILE A 170 -11.67 5.41 19.16
C ILE A 170 -11.66 6.02 17.75
N GLY A 171 -12.06 7.28 17.59
CA GLY A 171 -12.21 7.97 16.31
C GLY A 171 -10.88 8.39 15.64
N ILE A 172 -11.01 8.95 14.45
CA ILE A 172 -9.90 9.57 13.72
C ILE A 172 -9.49 10.86 14.44
N THR A 173 -8.19 10.99 14.73
CA THR A 173 -7.64 12.16 15.44
C THR A 173 -6.82 13.09 14.54
N VAL A 174 -6.54 12.65 13.31
CA VAL A 174 -5.78 13.39 12.30
C VAL A 174 -6.77 13.93 11.26
N ASP A 175 -6.66 15.20 10.95
CA ASP A 175 -7.50 15.84 9.93
C ASP A 175 -6.99 15.55 8.52
N LYS A 176 -7.89 15.08 7.63
CA LYS A 176 -7.58 14.71 6.23
C LYS A 176 -6.94 15.85 5.44
N ALA A 177 -7.34 17.09 5.71
CA ALA A 177 -6.84 18.25 4.98
C ALA A 177 -5.48 18.75 5.48
N LYS A 178 -5.15 18.49 6.76
CA LYS A 178 -3.93 19.00 7.40
C LYS A 178 -2.76 18.03 7.32
N ASP A 179 -3.02 16.73 7.48
CA ASP A 179 -2.01 15.66 7.39
C ASP A 179 -2.64 14.44 6.71
N PHE A 180 -2.64 14.46 5.39
CA PHE A 180 -3.23 13.39 4.59
C PHE A 180 -2.54 12.03 4.78
N PRO A 181 -1.19 11.92 4.83
CA PRO A 181 -0.53 10.64 5.09
C PRO A 181 -0.85 10.06 6.47
N GLY A 182 -0.83 10.87 7.52
CA GLY A 182 -1.19 10.44 8.88
C GLY A 182 -2.67 10.06 9.00
N TRP A 183 -3.56 10.81 8.36
CA TRP A 183 -4.97 10.48 8.26
C TRP A 183 -5.18 9.13 7.54
N TYR A 184 -4.52 8.92 6.38
CA TYR A 184 -4.66 7.70 5.60
C TYR A 184 -4.20 6.46 6.39
N GLN A 185 -3.08 6.55 7.09
CA GLN A 185 -2.60 5.49 7.97
C GLN A 185 -3.61 5.19 9.10
N GLN A 186 -4.16 6.23 9.73
CA GLN A 186 -5.11 6.08 10.83
C GLN A 186 -6.43 5.47 10.35
N ILE A 187 -6.96 5.90 9.21
CA ILE A 187 -8.24 5.42 8.72
C ILE A 187 -8.20 3.95 8.35
N LEU A 188 -7.09 3.48 7.80
CA LEU A 188 -6.92 2.07 7.44
C LEU A 188 -6.81 1.17 8.68
N THR A 189 -6.07 1.60 9.71
CA THR A 189 -5.87 0.79 10.92
C THR A 189 -7.07 0.85 11.85
N LYS A 190 -7.59 2.04 12.16
CA LYS A 190 -8.76 2.21 13.03
C LYS A 190 -10.06 1.74 12.37
N GLY A 191 -10.18 1.88 11.04
CA GLY A 191 -11.28 1.31 10.25
C GLY A 191 -11.20 -0.21 10.07
N GLU A 192 -10.20 -0.85 10.65
CA GLU A 192 -9.99 -2.31 10.59
C GLU A 192 -9.79 -2.86 9.17
N MET A 193 -9.22 -2.07 8.27
CA MET A 193 -8.93 -2.51 6.90
C MET A 193 -7.68 -3.37 6.82
N LEU A 194 -6.64 -3.00 7.58
CA LEU A 194 -5.37 -3.72 7.61
C LEU A 194 -4.63 -3.54 8.94
N ASP A 195 -3.64 -4.40 9.15
CA ASP A 195 -2.62 -4.25 10.16
C ASP A 195 -1.22 -4.29 9.53
N TYR A 196 -0.26 -3.65 10.18
CA TYR A 196 1.13 -3.67 9.76
C TYR A 196 1.79 -4.99 10.15
N TYR A 197 2.58 -5.52 9.24
CA TYR A 197 3.39 -6.71 9.46
C TYR A 197 4.87 -6.32 9.63
N ASP A 198 5.69 -7.17 10.22
CA ASP A 198 7.11 -6.89 10.50
C ASP A 198 7.99 -6.88 9.25
N VAL A 199 7.52 -7.47 8.14
CA VAL A 199 8.17 -7.33 6.83
C VAL A 199 7.65 -6.05 6.17
N SER A 200 8.53 -5.05 6.03
CA SER A 200 8.18 -3.74 5.46
C SER A 200 7.60 -3.88 4.05
N GLY A 201 6.45 -3.25 3.82
CA GLY A 201 5.74 -3.28 2.54
C GLY A 201 4.83 -4.48 2.34
N CYS A 202 4.75 -5.39 3.33
CA CYS A 202 3.76 -6.44 3.42
C CYS A 202 2.73 -6.06 4.50
N TYR A 203 1.46 -6.35 4.25
CA TYR A 203 0.37 -5.94 5.13
C TYR A 203 -0.61 -7.09 5.34
N ILE A 204 -1.18 -7.16 6.55
CA ILE A 204 -2.27 -8.07 6.84
C ILE A 204 -3.58 -7.40 6.39
N LEU A 205 -4.23 -7.93 5.36
CA LEU A 205 -5.57 -7.50 4.96
C LEU A 205 -6.59 -8.11 5.90
N ARG A 206 -7.33 -7.27 6.62
CA ARG A 206 -8.37 -7.73 7.54
C ARG A 206 -9.67 -8.05 6.78
N PRO A 207 -10.60 -8.81 7.38
CA PRO A 207 -11.83 -9.24 6.70
C PRO A 207 -12.62 -8.14 5.98
N PRO A 208 -12.77 -6.91 6.49
CA PRO A 208 -13.48 -5.86 5.77
C PRO A 208 -12.85 -5.48 4.43
N SER A 209 -11.52 -5.36 4.36
CA SER A 209 -10.83 -5.05 3.11
C SER A 209 -10.79 -6.25 2.16
N TYR A 210 -10.62 -7.45 2.70
CA TYR A 210 -10.64 -8.66 1.89
C TYR A 210 -12.02 -8.91 1.25
N ALA A 211 -13.09 -8.64 1.98
CA ALA A 211 -14.45 -8.73 1.45
C ALA A 211 -14.72 -7.74 0.29
N ILE A 212 -14.09 -6.56 0.30
CA ILE A 212 -14.13 -5.64 -0.84
C ILE A 212 -13.48 -6.29 -2.05
N TRP A 213 -12.31 -6.92 -1.86
CA TRP A 213 -11.61 -7.64 -2.91
C TRP A 213 -12.42 -8.81 -3.46
N GLU A 214 -13.07 -9.62 -2.60
CA GLU A 214 -13.96 -10.71 -3.02
C GLU A 214 -15.15 -10.21 -3.86
N ASN A 215 -15.75 -9.08 -3.51
CA ASN A 215 -16.82 -8.47 -4.31
C ASN A 215 -16.33 -8.00 -5.69
N ILE A 216 -15.11 -7.45 -5.75
CA ILE A 216 -14.47 -7.07 -7.02
C ILE A 216 -14.18 -8.34 -7.85
N GLN A 217 -13.61 -9.37 -7.23
CA GLN A 217 -13.34 -10.65 -7.88
C GLN A 217 -14.62 -11.24 -8.49
N LYS A 218 -15.68 -11.33 -7.71
CA LYS A 218 -16.97 -11.88 -8.17
C LYS A 218 -17.53 -11.12 -9.37
N TRP A 219 -17.47 -9.81 -9.34
CA TRP A 219 -17.98 -8.95 -10.41
C TRP A 219 -17.13 -9.06 -11.68
N PHE A 220 -15.82 -8.98 -11.55
CA PHE A 220 -14.88 -9.01 -12.67
C PHE A 220 -14.79 -10.41 -13.29
N ASP A 221 -14.66 -11.46 -12.46
CA ASP A 221 -14.57 -12.85 -12.90
C ASP A 221 -15.79 -13.27 -13.74
N SER A 222 -16.99 -12.85 -13.33
CA SER A 222 -18.20 -13.13 -14.10
C SER A 222 -18.18 -12.51 -15.51
N ARG A 223 -17.59 -11.33 -15.67
CA ARG A 223 -17.50 -10.61 -16.95
C ARG A 223 -16.46 -11.22 -17.89
N ILE A 224 -15.28 -11.53 -17.36
CA ILE A 224 -14.22 -12.14 -18.19
C ILE A 224 -14.60 -13.55 -18.61
N LYS A 225 -15.30 -14.33 -17.80
CA LYS A 225 -15.83 -15.64 -18.18
C LYS A 225 -16.86 -15.56 -19.32
N ASN A 226 -17.69 -14.51 -19.34
CA ASN A 226 -18.66 -14.29 -20.42
C ASN A 226 -18.00 -14.03 -21.78
N ILE A 227 -16.72 -13.65 -21.80
CA ILE A 227 -15.93 -13.47 -23.05
C ILE A 227 -14.96 -14.63 -23.30
N GLY A 228 -15.15 -15.76 -22.58
CA GLY A 228 -14.41 -16.99 -22.77
C GLY A 228 -13.05 -17.08 -22.09
N VAL A 229 -12.78 -16.21 -21.09
CA VAL A 229 -11.57 -16.30 -20.28
C VAL A 229 -11.75 -17.38 -19.19
N GLU A 230 -10.77 -18.24 -19.03
CA GLU A 230 -10.75 -19.29 -18.01
C GLU A 230 -9.72 -18.97 -16.92
N ASN A 231 -10.03 -19.36 -15.68
CA ASN A 231 -9.08 -19.21 -14.58
C ASN A 231 -8.10 -20.39 -14.57
N ALA A 232 -6.81 -20.09 -14.39
CA ALA A 232 -5.74 -21.05 -14.24
C ALA A 232 -4.87 -20.72 -13.02
N TYR A 233 -3.94 -21.60 -12.69
CA TYR A 233 -2.92 -21.34 -11.68
C TYR A 233 -1.55 -21.76 -12.20
N PHE A 234 -0.59 -20.84 -12.11
CA PHE A 234 0.82 -21.04 -12.44
C PHE A 234 1.69 -20.88 -11.19
N PRO A 235 2.81 -21.61 -11.11
CA PRO A 235 3.69 -21.56 -9.94
C PRO A 235 4.16 -20.16 -9.59
N MET A 236 4.32 -19.90 -8.28
CA MET A 236 4.84 -18.62 -7.80
C MET A 236 6.36 -18.48 -7.98
N PHE A 237 7.08 -19.61 -8.12
CA PHE A 237 8.53 -19.61 -8.29
C PHE A 237 8.91 -19.60 -9.76
N VAL A 238 9.88 -18.73 -10.07
CA VAL A 238 10.43 -18.55 -11.42
C VAL A 238 11.92 -18.90 -11.37
N SER A 239 12.39 -19.76 -12.28
CA SER A 239 13.82 -20.07 -12.36
C SER A 239 14.62 -18.87 -12.88
N SER A 240 15.85 -18.70 -12.43
CA SER A 240 16.77 -17.64 -12.88
C SER A 240 16.90 -17.63 -14.41
N ARG A 241 17.07 -18.79 -15.03
CA ARG A 241 17.22 -18.96 -16.49
C ARG A 241 16.04 -18.41 -17.29
N VAL A 242 14.81 -18.57 -16.78
CA VAL A 242 13.61 -18.10 -17.48
C VAL A 242 13.48 -16.59 -17.36
N LEU A 243 13.82 -16.04 -16.19
CA LEU A 243 13.77 -14.60 -15.93
C LEU A 243 14.86 -13.84 -16.71
N GLU A 244 16.08 -14.40 -16.80
CA GLU A 244 17.18 -13.82 -17.58
C GLU A 244 16.87 -13.75 -19.07
N ARG A 245 16.16 -14.73 -19.61
CA ARG A 245 15.75 -14.75 -21.02
C ARG A 245 14.85 -13.54 -21.37
N GLU A 246 13.99 -13.13 -20.47
CA GLU A 246 13.13 -11.94 -20.66
C GLU A 246 13.94 -10.66 -20.58
N LYS A 247 14.88 -10.58 -19.64
CA LYS A 247 15.77 -9.44 -19.46
C LYS A 247 16.63 -9.15 -20.70
N ASP A 248 17.08 -10.21 -21.37
CA ASP A 248 17.92 -10.09 -22.58
C ASP A 248 17.12 -9.61 -23.81
N HIS A 249 15.80 -9.76 -23.81
CA HIS A 249 14.96 -9.45 -24.97
C HIS A 249 14.08 -8.21 -24.79
N VAL A 250 13.92 -7.71 -23.55
CA VAL A 250 13.10 -6.55 -23.25
C VAL A 250 13.95 -5.46 -22.64
N GLU A 251 14.28 -4.44 -23.43
CA GLU A 251 15.05 -3.29 -22.98
C GLU A 251 14.29 -2.56 -21.87
N GLY A 252 14.99 -2.29 -20.75
CA GLY A 252 14.38 -1.65 -19.57
C GLY A 252 13.61 -2.59 -18.63
N PHE A 253 13.52 -3.88 -18.94
CA PHE A 253 12.91 -4.87 -18.05
C PHE A 253 13.94 -5.36 -17.02
N ALA A 254 13.89 -4.81 -15.82
CA ALA A 254 14.67 -5.28 -14.68
C ALA A 254 13.81 -5.23 -13.42
N PRO A 255 12.86 -6.17 -13.26
CA PRO A 255 12.03 -6.19 -12.06
C PRO A 255 12.91 -6.44 -10.82
N GLU A 256 12.75 -5.63 -9.80
CA GLU A 256 13.33 -5.92 -8.49
C GLU A 256 12.62 -7.12 -7.88
N VAL A 257 13.13 -8.31 -8.12
CA VAL A 257 12.57 -9.58 -7.65
C VAL A 257 13.12 -9.96 -6.28
N ALA A 258 12.30 -10.65 -5.49
CA ALA A 258 12.76 -11.31 -4.29
C ALA A 258 13.31 -12.70 -4.67
N TRP A 259 14.54 -13.01 -4.24
CA TRP A 259 15.20 -14.26 -4.52
C TRP A 259 15.16 -15.21 -3.33
N VAL A 260 14.86 -16.47 -3.60
CA VAL A 260 15.00 -17.55 -2.65
C VAL A 260 16.31 -18.29 -3.00
N THR A 261 17.27 -18.21 -2.07
CA THR A 261 18.62 -18.79 -2.24
C THR A 261 18.83 -20.01 -1.37
N ARG A 262 17.95 -20.26 -0.39
CA ARG A 262 18.06 -21.36 0.58
C ARG A 262 16.78 -22.13 0.73
N ALA A 263 16.91 -23.44 0.96
CA ALA A 263 15.85 -24.32 1.44
C ALA A 263 16.29 -24.93 2.79
N GLY A 264 15.65 -24.48 3.88
CA GLY A 264 16.12 -24.78 5.23
C GLY A 264 17.51 -24.19 5.47
N SER A 265 18.48 -25.03 5.86
CA SER A 265 19.89 -24.64 6.07
C SER A 265 20.77 -24.76 4.81
N SER A 266 20.28 -25.38 3.74
CA SER A 266 21.04 -25.64 2.52
C SER A 266 20.86 -24.56 1.48
N GLU A 267 21.90 -24.16 0.79
CA GLU A 267 21.81 -23.30 -0.39
C GLU A 267 21.23 -24.07 -1.58
N LEU A 268 20.42 -23.38 -2.38
CA LEU A 268 19.94 -23.94 -3.64
C LEU A 268 21.06 -23.89 -4.68
N GLU A 269 21.17 -24.92 -5.51
CA GLU A 269 22.12 -24.93 -6.63
C GLU A 269 21.85 -23.77 -7.60
N GLU A 270 20.58 -23.46 -7.85
CA GLU A 270 20.14 -22.31 -8.62
C GLU A 270 19.17 -21.49 -7.77
N PRO A 271 19.39 -20.18 -7.58
CA PRO A 271 18.39 -19.28 -6.99
C PRO A 271 17.09 -19.28 -7.79
N ILE A 272 15.97 -19.18 -7.09
CA ILE A 272 14.65 -19.02 -7.71
C ILE A 272 14.03 -17.70 -7.29
N ALA A 273 13.37 -17.03 -8.22
CA ALA A 273 12.67 -15.78 -7.95
C ALA A 273 11.23 -16.02 -7.51
N ILE A 274 10.69 -15.14 -6.67
CA ILE A 274 9.25 -15.06 -6.47
C ILE A 274 8.69 -14.20 -7.59
N ARG A 275 7.64 -14.66 -8.27
CA ARG A 275 7.06 -14.01 -9.46
C ARG A 275 6.73 -12.53 -9.23
N PRO A 276 7.26 -11.60 -10.05
CA PRO A 276 6.81 -10.19 -10.09
C PRO A 276 5.60 -10.00 -11.03
N THR A 277 5.46 -10.90 -12.00
CA THR A 277 4.41 -11.07 -13.00
C THR A 277 4.59 -12.45 -13.63
N SER A 278 3.68 -12.92 -14.47
CA SER A 278 3.70 -14.34 -14.90
C SER A 278 3.95 -14.58 -16.39
N GLU A 279 4.26 -13.57 -17.20
CA GLU A 279 4.58 -13.72 -18.63
C GLU A 279 5.64 -14.79 -18.86
N THR A 280 6.76 -14.71 -18.14
CA THR A 280 7.89 -15.65 -18.22
C THR A 280 7.53 -17.09 -17.87
N VAL A 281 6.57 -17.27 -16.96
CA VAL A 281 6.12 -18.61 -16.55
C VAL A 281 5.09 -19.17 -17.52
N MET A 282 4.17 -18.32 -18.02
CA MET A 282 3.02 -18.74 -18.80
C MET A 282 3.37 -18.99 -20.27
N TYR A 283 4.11 -18.10 -20.92
CA TYR A 283 4.28 -18.12 -22.38
C TYR A 283 5.07 -19.32 -22.93
N PRO A 284 6.07 -19.87 -22.23
CA PRO A 284 6.67 -21.15 -22.63
C PRO A 284 5.68 -22.31 -22.68
N TYR A 285 4.65 -22.28 -21.82
CA TYR A 285 3.60 -23.30 -21.80
C TYR A 285 2.54 -23.02 -22.87
N TYR A 286 2.23 -21.77 -23.15
CA TYR A 286 1.38 -21.40 -24.29
C TYR A 286 1.97 -21.95 -25.59
N ALA A 287 3.28 -21.80 -25.80
CA ALA A 287 3.96 -22.36 -26.97
C ALA A 287 3.90 -23.90 -27.07
N LYS A 288 3.73 -24.60 -25.92
CA LYS A 288 3.53 -26.05 -25.89
C LYS A 288 2.07 -26.46 -26.13
N TRP A 289 1.13 -25.68 -25.65
CA TRP A 289 -0.29 -26.03 -25.71
C TRP A 289 -0.92 -25.62 -27.05
N ILE A 290 -0.51 -24.51 -27.63
CA ILE A 290 -0.97 -23.99 -28.91
C ILE A 290 -0.17 -24.68 -30.03
N GLN A 291 -0.74 -25.73 -30.60
CA GLN A 291 -0.12 -26.50 -31.67
C GLN A 291 -0.62 -26.12 -33.07
N SER A 292 -1.81 -25.52 -33.14
CA SER A 292 -2.51 -25.16 -34.36
C SER A 292 -3.23 -23.81 -34.18
N TYR A 293 -3.50 -23.10 -35.28
CA TYR A 293 -4.35 -21.91 -35.26
C TYR A 293 -5.76 -22.18 -34.71
N ARG A 294 -6.20 -23.45 -34.67
CA ARG A 294 -7.48 -23.86 -34.10
C ARG A 294 -7.52 -23.85 -32.57
N ASP A 295 -6.34 -23.81 -31.95
CA ASP A 295 -6.21 -23.71 -30.48
C ASP A 295 -6.30 -22.26 -30.01
N LEU A 296 -6.41 -21.30 -30.93
CA LEU A 296 -6.59 -19.88 -30.67
C LEU A 296 -8.05 -19.49 -30.80
N PRO A 297 -8.55 -18.54 -30.01
CA PRO A 297 -7.83 -17.84 -28.95
C PRO A 297 -7.64 -18.66 -27.68
N LEU A 298 -6.48 -18.57 -27.04
CA LEU A 298 -6.26 -19.03 -25.66
C LEU A 298 -6.35 -17.85 -24.71
N LYS A 299 -7.28 -17.92 -23.73
CA LYS A 299 -7.57 -16.81 -22.82
C LYS A 299 -7.53 -17.29 -21.38
N LEU A 300 -6.50 -16.94 -20.63
CA LEU A 300 -6.34 -17.33 -19.26
C LEU A 300 -6.23 -16.12 -18.33
N ASN A 301 -6.75 -16.30 -17.13
CA ASN A 301 -6.62 -15.38 -16.00
C ASN A 301 -6.16 -16.15 -14.76
N GLN A 302 -5.42 -15.52 -13.86
CA GLN A 302 -5.20 -16.05 -12.53
C GLN A 302 -5.36 -14.97 -11.46
N TRP A 303 -5.98 -15.38 -10.36
CA TRP A 303 -6.08 -14.63 -9.13
C TRP A 303 -4.93 -15.07 -8.22
N ASN A 304 -3.99 -14.17 -7.93
CA ASN A 304 -2.79 -14.53 -7.18
C ASN A 304 -2.20 -13.35 -6.40
N SER A 305 -1.06 -13.59 -5.77
CA SER A 305 -0.18 -12.55 -5.25
C SER A 305 1.12 -12.51 -6.04
N VAL A 306 1.72 -11.33 -6.12
CA VAL A 306 3.05 -11.10 -6.69
C VAL A 306 3.90 -10.29 -5.73
N VAL A 307 5.22 -10.38 -5.91
CA VAL A 307 6.19 -9.66 -5.08
C VAL A 307 7.06 -8.79 -5.97
N ARG A 308 7.08 -7.48 -5.69
CA ARG A 308 7.95 -6.48 -6.34
C ARG A 308 8.70 -5.71 -5.27
N TRP A 309 9.99 -5.93 -5.14
CA TRP A 309 10.80 -5.34 -4.06
C TRP A 309 11.31 -3.92 -4.38
N GLU A 310 10.55 -3.18 -5.19
CA GLU A 310 10.94 -1.93 -5.83
C GLU A 310 10.90 -0.70 -4.89
N PHE A 311 10.10 -0.75 -3.80
CA PHE A 311 9.76 0.46 -3.07
C PHE A 311 10.61 0.68 -1.82
N LYS A 312 11.29 1.82 -1.75
CA LYS A 312 11.97 2.29 -0.54
C LYS A 312 10.99 2.77 0.53
N HIS A 313 9.85 3.33 0.10
CA HIS A 313 8.81 3.87 0.97
C HIS A 313 7.44 3.26 0.63
N PRO A 314 7.15 2.04 1.11
CA PRO A 314 5.86 1.40 0.88
C PRO A 314 4.70 2.19 1.47
N GLN A 315 3.57 2.19 0.76
CA GLN A 315 2.32 2.78 1.21
C GLN A 315 1.21 1.74 1.09
N PRO A 316 0.40 1.52 2.14
CA PRO A 316 -0.67 0.54 2.13
C PRO A 316 -1.57 0.66 0.89
N PHE A 317 -1.87 -0.45 0.25
CA PHE A 317 -2.61 -0.60 -1.00
C PHE A 317 -1.99 0.04 -2.24
N LEU A 318 -1.30 1.16 -2.15
CA LEU A 318 -0.81 1.92 -3.30
C LEU A 318 0.53 1.43 -3.83
N ARG A 319 1.48 1.23 -2.92
CA ARG A 319 2.86 0.80 -3.19
C ARG A 319 3.27 -0.24 -2.15
N THR A 320 2.98 -1.49 -2.42
CA THR A 320 3.25 -2.61 -1.53
C THR A 320 4.23 -3.56 -2.20
N ARG A 321 5.06 -4.23 -1.41
CA ARG A 321 6.03 -5.21 -1.94
C ARG A 321 5.35 -6.52 -2.30
N GLU A 322 4.32 -6.91 -1.56
CA GLU A 322 3.41 -7.99 -1.88
C GLU A 322 2.01 -7.43 -2.05
N PHE A 323 1.29 -7.86 -3.08
CA PHE A 323 -0.09 -7.46 -3.30
C PHE A 323 -0.88 -8.55 -4.03
N LEU A 324 -2.18 -8.57 -3.75
CA LEU A 324 -3.14 -9.37 -4.47
C LEU A 324 -3.54 -8.65 -5.76
N TRP A 325 -3.68 -9.42 -6.83
CA TRP A 325 -4.17 -8.93 -8.10
C TRP A 325 -4.84 -10.04 -8.92
N GLN A 326 -5.36 -9.69 -10.05
CA GLN A 326 -5.58 -10.59 -11.15
C GLN A 326 -4.64 -10.21 -12.29
N GLU A 327 -4.19 -11.19 -13.02
CA GLU A 327 -3.46 -11.02 -14.26
C GLU A 327 -4.07 -11.93 -15.32
N GLY A 328 -4.45 -11.31 -16.44
CA GLY A 328 -4.93 -12.02 -17.61
C GLY A 328 -3.86 -12.04 -18.69
N HIS A 329 -3.73 -13.17 -19.34
CA HIS A 329 -2.80 -13.40 -20.43
C HIS A 329 -3.52 -14.12 -21.55
N THR A 330 -3.56 -13.53 -22.73
CA THR A 330 -4.35 -14.07 -23.85
C THR A 330 -3.52 -14.11 -25.13
N ALA A 331 -3.87 -15.02 -26.02
CA ALA A 331 -3.24 -15.20 -27.31
C ALA A 331 -4.29 -15.35 -28.42
N PHE A 332 -4.10 -14.67 -29.52
CA PHE A 332 -5.02 -14.56 -30.66
C PHE A 332 -4.33 -14.85 -31.99
N LEU A 333 -5.11 -15.23 -32.98
CA LEU A 333 -4.62 -15.40 -34.33
C LEU A 333 -4.41 -14.05 -35.04
N THR A 334 -5.27 -13.08 -34.76
CA THR A 334 -5.29 -11.78 -35.45
C THR A 334 -5.08 -10.62 -34.50
N GLU A 335 -4.44 -9.55 -34.99
CA GLU A 335 -4.24 -8.30 -34.28
C GLU A 335 -5.56 -7.64 -33.87
N LYS A 336 -6.56 -7.71 -34.77
CA LYS A 336 -7.87 -7.14 -34.50
C LYS A 336 -8.53 -7.77 -33.27
N GLU A 337 -8.53 -9.10 -33.15
CA GLU A 337 -9.11 -9.79 -31.99
C GLU A 337 -8.39 -9.39 -30.69
N ALA A 338 -7.06 -9.31 -30.72
CA ALA A 338 -6.25 -8.89 -29.60
C ALA A 338 -6.57 -7.43 -29.19
N THR A 339 -6.64 -6.53 -30.15
CA THR A 339 -6.96 -5.10 -29.91
C THR A 339 -8.37 -4.93 -29.34
N ASP A 340 -9.36 -5.63 -29.90
CA ASP A 340 -10.74 -5.58 -29.42
C ASP A 340 -10.83 -6.01 -27.94
N GLU A 341 -10.11 -7.08 -27.55
CA GLU A 341 -10.07 -7.53 -26.14
C GLU A 341 -9.38 -6.52 -25.23
N VAL A 342 -8.26 -5.91 -25.63
CA VAL A 342 -7.57 -4.88 -24.83
C VAL A 342 -8.54 -3.77 -24.44
N LEU A 343 -9.35 -3.29 -25.36
CA LEU A 343 -10.33 -2.23 -25.13
C LEU A 343 -11.50 -2.71 -24.28
N GLN A 344 -11.98 -3.94 -24.50
CA GLN A 344 -13.06 -4.55 -23.72
C GLN A 344 -12.66 -4.75 -22.25
N ILE A 345 -11.44 -5.23 -21.99
CA ILE A 345 -10.90 -5.37 -20.63
C ILE A 345 -10.74 -4.00 -19.97
N LEU A 346 -10.30 -2.99 -20.70
CA LEU A 346 -10.22 -1.62 -20.20
C LEU A 346 -11.59 -1.10 -19.75
N ASP A 347 -12.65 -1.41 -20.50
CA ASP A 347 -14.03 -1.06 -20.12
C ASP A 347 -14.46 -1.79 -18.84
N PHE A 348 -14.07 -3.05 -18.66
CA PHE A 348 -14.33 -3.75 -17.40
C PHE A 348 -13.55 -3.13 -16.22
N TYR A 349 -12.33 -2.69 -16.43
CA TYR A 349 -11.58 -1.96 -15.39
C TYR A 349 -12.22 -0.61 -15.06
N ALA A 350 -12.66 0.14 -16.05
CA ALA A 350 -13.44 1.36 -15.80
C ALA A 350 -14.71 1.04 -14.98
N GLY A 351 -15.41 -0.05 -15.32
CA GLY A 351 -16.58 -0.53 -14.58
C GLY A 351 -16.29 -0.89 -13.12
N VAL A 352 -15.12 -1.50 -12.82
CA VAL A 352 -14.72 -1.73 -11.41
C VAL A 352 -14.67 -0.42 -10.65
N TYR A 353 -14.07 0.62 -11.21
CA TYR A 353 -13.98 1.92 -10.58
C TYR A 353 -15.33 2.63 -10.49
N GLU A 354 -16.04 2.74 -11.60
CA GLU A 354 -17.25 3.55 -11.71
C GLU A 354 -18.48 2.85 -11.12
N GLU A 355 -18.71 1.56 -11.51
CA GLU A 355 -19.90 0.84 -11.06
C GLU A 355 -19.78 0.26 -9.64
N LEU A 356 -18.60 -0.20 -9.22
CA LEU A 356 -18.43 -0.80 -7.90
C LEU A 356 -17.94 0.19 -6.86
N LEU A 357 -16.88 0.95 -7.19
CA LEU A 357 -16.18 1.81 -6.23
C LEU A 357 -16.68 3.25 -6.22
N ALA A 358 -17.62 3.61 -7.09
CA ALA A 358 -18.13 4.97 -7.25
C ALA A 358 -17.00 6.00 -7.52
N VAL A 359 -15.96 5.62 -8.25
CA VAL A 359 -14.79 6.42 -8.58
C VAL A 359 -14.75 6.71 -10.07
N PRO A 360 -14.83 7.96 -10.50
CA PRO A 360 -14.68 8.33 -11.91
C PRO A 360 -13.25 8.14 -12.39
N VAL A 361 -13.08 7.66 -13.62
CA VAL A 361 -11.78 7.46 -14.26
C VAL A 361 -11.77 7.95 -15.69
N VAL A 362 -10.56 8.25 -16.20
CA VAL A 362 -10.31 8.57 -17.60
C VAL A 362 -9.65 7.38 -18.29
N LYS A 363 -10.22 6.92 -19.40
CA LYS A 363 -9.62 5.90 -20.27
C LYS A 363 -8.70 6.55 -21.29
N GLY A 364 -7.53 5.97 -21.51
CA GLY A 364 -6.59 6.48 -22.51
C GLY A 364 -5.47 5.50 -22.81
N THR A 365 -4.54 5.94 -23.65
CA THR A 365 -3.33 5.20 -24.01
C THR A 365 -2.12 5.82 -23.32
N LYS A 366 -1.20 5.00 -22.83
CA LYS A 366 0.10 5.46 -22.30
C LYS A 366 0.97 5.99 -23.42
N THR A 367 1.87 6.92 -23.09
CA THR A 367 2.92 7.37 -24.01
C THR A 367 3.94 6.25 -24.28
N GLU A 368 4.76 6.38 -25.31
CA GLU A 368 5.84 5.44 -25.62
C GLU A 368 6.76 5.20 -24.43
N LYS A 369 7.00 6.23 -23.62
CA LYS A 369 7.84 6.17 -22.42
C LYS A 369 7.19 5.42 -21.27
N GLU A 370 5.89 5.57 -21.07
CA GLU A 370 5.15 5.03 -19.92
C GLU A 370 4.43 3.70 -20.25
N LYS A 371 4.50 3.23 -21.51
CA LYS A 371 3.91 1.93 -21.88
C LYS A 371 4.66 0.76 -21.24
N PHE A 372 4.02 -0.37 -21.18
CA PHE A 372 4.62 -1.62 -20.69
C PHE A 372 5.83 -1.99 -21.57
N ALA A 373 6.97 -2.29 -20.93
CA ALA A 373 8.19 -2.67 -21.63
C ALA A 373 7.97 -3.96 -22.45
N GLY A 374 8.32 -3.93 -23.73
CA GLY A 374 8.04 -5.02 -24.68
C GLY A 374 6.62 -5.07 -25.23
N GLY A 375 5.71 -4.20 -24.77
CA GLY A 375 4.38 -4.05 -25.36
C GLY A 375 4.36 -3.18 -26.62
N GLU A 376 3.38 -3.37 -27.46
CA GLU A 376 3.14 -2.52 -28.63
C GLU A 376 2.46 -1.21 -28.19
N PHE A 377 1.38 -1.31 -27.42
CA PHE A 377 0.77 -0.18 -26.74
C PHE A 377 0.13 -0.60 -25.42
N THR A 378 -0.09 0.35 -24.54
CA THR A 378 -0.72 0.15 -23.22
C THR A 378 -1.92 1.08 -23.08
N THR A 379 -3.07 0.51 -22.76
CA THR A 379 -4.24 1.28 -22.34
C THR A 379 -4.35 1.33 -20.83
N THR A 380 -4.97 2.38 -20.29
CA THR A 380 -5.03 2.64 -18.86
C THR A 380 -6.34 3.28 -18.44
N VAL A 381 -6.72 3.08 -17.17
CA VAL A 381 -7.71 3.90 -16.49
C VAL A 381 -6.98 4.75 -15.44
N GLU A 382 -7.20 6.06 -15.49
CA GLU A 382 -6.55 7.03 -14.60
C GLU A 382 -7.56 7.70 -13.68
N GLY A 383 -7.32 7.62 -12.39
CA GLY A 383 -8.10 8.29 -11.36
C GLY A 383 -7.42 9.55 -10.83
N TYR A 384 -8.12 10.28 -9.97
CA TYR A 384 -7.65 11.51 -9.36
C TYR A 384 -7.94 11.54 -7.86
N ILE A 385 -6.95 11.93 -7.05
CA ILE A 385 -7.09 12.07 -5.60
C ILE A 385 -7.19 13.57 -5.26
N PRO A 386 -8.39 14.09 -4.99
CA PRO A 386 -8.61 15.54 -4.85
C PRO A 386 -7.79 16.18 -3.74
N GLN A 387 -7.59 15.48 -2.62
CA GLN A 387 -6.88 16.01 -1.46
C GLN A 387 -5.43 16.36 -1.75
N THR A 388 -4.76 15.55 -2.59
CA THR A 388 -3.34 15.73 -2.93
C THR A 388 -3.12 16.32 -4.31
N GLY A 389 -4.14 16.37 -5.16
CA GLY A 389 -4.03 16.81 -6.55
C GLY A 389 -3.24 15.85 -7.44
N ARG A 390 -3.17 14.56 -7.06
CA ARG A 390 -2.38 13.56 -7.77
C ARG A 390 -3.25 12.66 -8.63
N GLY A 391 -2.77 12.38 -9.83
CA GLY A 391 -3.26 11.27 -10.63
C GLY A 391 -2.82 9.94 -10.05
N ILE A 392 -3.58 8.91 -10.35
CA ILE A 392 -3.25 7.54 -9.98
C ILE A 392 -3.67 6.57 -11.07
N GLN A 393 -2.73 5.74 -11.50
CA GLN A 393 -3.00 4.65 -12.43
C GLN A 393 -3.85 3.58 -11.73
N GLY A 394 -5.03 3.35 -12.26
CA GLY A 394 -5.99 2.41 -11.70
C GLY A 394 -5.74 0.96 -12.12
N ALA A 395 -5.65 0.72 -13.41
CA ALA A 395 -5.38 -0.58 -14.02
C ALA A 395 -4.89 -0.40 -15.45
N THR A 396 -4.28 -1.43 -16.01
CA THR A 396 -3.74 -1.40 -17.39
C THR A 396 -4.13 -2.64 -18.17
N SER A 397 -4.36 -2.44 -19.46
CA SER A 397 -4.55 -3.51 -20.45
C SER A 397 -3.56 -3.27 -21.59
N HIS A 398 -2.66 -4.23 -21.79
CA HIS A 398 -1.52 -4.13 -22.70
C HIS A 398 -1.74 -4.95 -23.96
N HIS A 399 -1.56 -4.35 -25.11
CA HIS A 399 -1.38 -5.05 -26.36
C HIS A 399 0.12 -5.37 -26.51
N LEU A 400 0.48 -6.63 -26.45
CA LEU A 400 1.89 -7.05 -26.54
C LEU A 400 2.35 -7.25 -27.99
N GLY A 401 1.43 -7.16 -28.96
CA GLY A 401 1.72 -7.47 -30.36
C GLY A 401 2.22 -8.90 -30.51
N GLN A 402 3.28 -9.06 -31.25
CA GLN A 402 3.96 -10.34 -31.47
C GLN A 402 5.34 -10.42 -30.78
N ASN A 403 5.68 -9.49 -29.92
CA ASN A 403 7.01 -9.41 -29.32
C ASN A 403 7.33 -10.64 -28.45
N PHE A 404 6.43 -10.95 -27.52
CA PHE A 404 6.59 -12.12 -26.64
C PHE A 404 6.39 -13.45 -27.37
N SER A 405 5.47 -13.51 -28.34
CA SER A 405 5.28 -14.72 -29.15
C SER A 405 6.50 -15.07 -29.98
N LYS A 406 7.23 -14.09 -30.52
CA LYS A 406 8.51 -14.29 -31.17
C LYS A 406 9.59 -14.75 -30.20
N MET A 407 9.66 -14.14 -29.03
CA MET A 407 10.63 -14.47 -27.96
C MET A 407 10.47 -15.94 -27.49
N PHE A 408 9.25 -16.38 -27.26
CA PHE A 408 8.91 -17.73 -26.76
C PHE A 408 8.59 -18.73 -27.86
N ASN A 409 8.71 -18.32 -29.16
CA ASN A 409 8.41 -19.15 -30.33
C ASN A 409 6.97 -19.70 -30.34
N LEU A 410 6.01 -18.84 -29.98
CA LEU A 410 4.59 -19.15 -30.02
C LEU A 410 4.07 -18.84 -31.43
N SER A 411 4.17 -19.82 -32.34
CA SER A 411 3.77 -19.70 -33.73
C SER A 411 2.92 -20.88 -34.17
N VAL A 412 1.97 -20.61 -35.06
CA VAL A 412 1.04 -21.60 -35.61
C VAL A 412 1.11 -21.62 -37.13
N GLU A 413 0.61 -22.68 -37.74
CA GLU A 413 0.43 -22.79 -39.19
C GLU A 413 -0.50 -21.71 -39.69
N ASN A 414 -0.20 -21.21 -40.90
CA ASN A 414 -1.06 -20.24 -41.54
C ASN A 414 -2.36 -20.89 -42.01
N PRO A 415 -3.55 -20.37 -41.67
CA PRO A 415 -4.82 -20.88 -42.14
C PRO A 415 -4.95 -20.93 -43.70
N LEU A 416 -4.14 -20.11 -44.39
CA LEU A 416 -4.13 -20.05 -45.88
C LEU A 416 -3.39 -21.26 -46.51
N GLY A 417 -2.72 -22.10 -45.72
CA GLY A 417 -2.06 -23.31 -46.19
C GLY A 417 -0.55 -23.38 -45.88
N ALA A 418 0.04 -24.54 -46.11
CA ALA A 418 1.44 -24.83 -45.76
C ALA A 418 2.48 -24.03 -46.59
N ASP A 419 2.09 -23.46 -47.72
CA ASP A 419 2.94 -22.63 -48.54
C ASP A 419 3.10 -21.19 -48.00
N HIS A 420 2.36 -20.86 -46.95
CA HIS A 420 2.46 -19.57 -46.28
C HIS A 420 3.31 -19.64 -45.02
N PRO A 421 4.04 -18.55 -44.65
CA PRO A 421 4.80 -18.48 -43.44
C PRO A 421 3.94 -18.75 -42.17
N LYS A 422 4.52 -19.38 -41.15
CA LYS A 422 3.86 -19.47 -39.84
C LYS A 422 3.51 -18.09 -39.30
N ILE A 423 2.44 -18.02 -38.54
CA ILE A 423 1.96 -16.79 -37.90
C ILE A 423 2.34 -16.87 -36.41
N PHE A 424 3.03 -15.85 -35.92
CA PHE A 424 3.18 -15.64 -34.47
C PHE A 424 1.88 -15.12 -33.87
N ALA A 425 1.48 -15.64 -32.70
CA ALA A 425 0.27 -15.19 -32.06
C ALA A 425 0.38 -13.73 -31.58
N TYR A 426 -0.73 -13.01 -31.66
CA TYR A 426 -0.87 -11.70 -31.02
C TYR A 426 -1.27 -11.91 -29.56
N GLN A 427 -0.61 -11.24 -28.62
CA GLN A 427 -0.81 -11.48 -27.21
C GLN A 427 -1.22 -10.20 -26.47
N ASN A 428 -1.98 -10.38 -25.41
CA ASN A 428 -2.31 -9.33 -24.46
C ASN A 428 -1.93 -9.76 -23.05
N SER A 429 -1.62 -8.78 -22.19
CA SER A 429 -1.60 -8.94 -20.75
C SER A 429 -2.35 -7.79 -20.09
N TRP A 430 -3.06 -8.09 -18.99
CA TRP A 430 -3.87 -7.10 -18.32
C TRP A 430 -4.01 -7.41 -16.85
N GLY A 431 -4.00 -6.38 -15.99
CA GLY A 431 -3.95 -6.52 -14.55
C GLY A 431 -4.65 -5.43 -13.75
N LEU A 432 -5.29 -5.86 -12.65
CA LEU A 432 -5.91 -5.02 -11.63
C LEU A 432 -5.54 -5.54 -10.25
N SER A 433 -5.09 -4.67 -9.37
CA SER A 433 -4.63 -5.02 -8.03
C SER A 433 -5.48 -4.43 -6.91
N THR A 434 -5.20 -4.82 -5.68
CA THR A 434 -5.79 -4.24 -4.45
C THR A 434 -5.53 -2.75 -4.27
N ARG A 435 -4.73 -2.11 -5.13
CA ARG A 435 -4.59 -0.64 -5.20
C ARG A 435 -5.94 0.07 -5.29
N VAL A 436 -6.90 -0.51 -5.99
CA VAL A 436 -8.26 0.05 -6.14
C VAL A 436 -8.92 0.35 -4.78
N ILE A 437 -8.64 -0.45 -3.75
CA ILE A 437 -9.17 -0.26 -2.39
C ILE A 437 -8.59 1.02 -1.78
N GLY A 438 -7.29 1.24 -1.92
CA GLY A 438 -6.64 2.47 -1.44
C GLY A 438 -7.18 3.72 -2.12
N VAL A 439 -7.38 3.67 -3.43
CA VAL A 439 -7.97 4.77 -4.21
C VAL A 439 -9.37 5.12 -3.71
N MET A 440 -10.23 4.12 -3.54
CA MET A 440 -11.58 4.29 -3.00
C MET A 440 -11.57 4.94 -1.62
N VAL A 441 -10.73 4.45 -0.70
CA VAL A 441 -10.60 5.01 0.67
C VAL A 441 -10.13 6.46 0.62
N MET A 442 -9.14 6.79 -0.19
CA MET A 442 -8.62 8.16 -0.32
C MET A 442 -9.68 9.15 -0.83
N ILE A 443 -10.52 8.73 -1.75
CA ILE A 443 -11.52 9.59 -2.37
C ILE A 443 -12.72 9.79 -1.44
N HIS A 444 -13.32 8.71 -0.95
CA HIS A 444 -14.64 8.78 -0.30
C HIS A 444 -14.58 9.01 1.21
N SER A 445 -13.56 8.49 1.89
CA SER A 445 -13.50 8.52 3.35
C SER A 445 -13.23 9.92 3.91
N ASP A 446 -13.70 10.17 5.13
CA ASP A 446 -13.68 11.49 5.78
C ASP A 446 -13.00 11.46 7.17
N ASN A 447 -13.12 12.54 7.93
CA ASN A 447 -12.55 12.66 9.28
C ASN A 447 -13.32 11.86 10.35
N LYS A 448 -14.49 11.29 10.02
CA LYS A 448 -15.25 10.43 10.93
C LYS A 448 -14.89 8.96 10.78
N GLY A 449 -14.36 8.58 9.63
CA GLY A 449 -13.97 7.21 9.33
C GLY A 449 -14.08 6.85 7.84
N LEU A 450 -14.11 5.53 7.58
CA LEU A 450 -14.32 5.01 6.25
C LEU A 450 -15.69 5.39 5.68
N VAL A 451 -15.76 5.55 4.37
CA VAL A 451 -16.99 5.61 3.58
C VAL A 451 -16.86 4.60 2.46
N ILE A 452 -17.52 3.46 2.63
CA ILE A 452 -17.41 2.34 1.69
C ILE A 452 -18.62 2.35 0.75
N PRO A 453 -18.43 2.37 -0.58
CA PRO A 453 -19.52 2.24 -1.53
C PRO A 453 -20.32 0.96 -1.28
N PRO A 454 -21.66 1.03 -1.31
CA PRO A 454 -22.53 -0.09 -0.94
C PRO A 454 -22.26 -1.39 -1.72
N ARG A 455 -21.90 -1.27 -2.99
CA ARG A 455 -21.72 -2.43 -3.88
C ARG A 455 -20.55 -3.31 -3.47
N VAL A 456 -19.54 -2.76 -2.80
CA VAL A 456 -18.35 -3.51 -2.35
C VAL A 456 -18.26 -3.67 -0.83
N SER A 457 -19.09 -3.00 -0.04
CA SER A 457 -19.06 -3.08 1.41
C SER A 457 -19.32 -4.52 1.91
N GLN A 458 -18.53 -4.98 2.88
CA GLN A 458 -18.77 -6.27 3.56
C GLN A 458 -20.18 -6.31 4.19
N ARG A 459 -20.58 -5.20 4.79
CA ARG A 459 -21.89 -5.00 5.43
C ARG A 459 -22.53 -3.76 4.84
N GLN A 460 -23.66 -3.94 4.16
CA GLN A 460 -24.41 -2.81 3.55
C GLN A 460 -25.26 -2.09 4.57
N ALA A 461 -25.77 -2.81 5.57
CA ALA A 461 -26.59 -2.27 6.63
C ALA A 461 -26.27 -2.94 7.96
N VAL A 462 -26.28 -2.13 9.04
CA VAL A 462 -26.25 -2.63 10.41
C VAL A 462 -27.57 -2.31 11.11
N VAL A 463 -28.21 -3.33 11.70
CA VAL A 463 -29.43 -3.17 12.50
C VAL A 463 -29.03 -3.03 13.96
N ILE A 464 -29.43 -1.93 14.59
CA ILE A 464 -29.06 -1.61 15.97
C ILE A 464 -30.33 -1.38 16.81
N PRO A 465 -30.59 -2.25 17.80
CA PRO A 465 -31.59 -2.00 18.82
C PRO A 465 -31.28 -0.73 19.61
N VAL A 466 -32.26 0.14 19.76
CA VAL A 466 -32.13 1.41 20.49
C VAL A 466 -33.23 1.57 21.53
N GLY A 467 -33.09 2.55 22.44
CA GLY A 467 -34.08 2.83 23.45
C GLY A 467 -34.15 1.83 24.62
N ILE A 468 -33.21 0.90 24.68
CA ILE A 468 -33.06 -0.05 25.80
C ILE A 468 -32.39 0.69 26.97
N THR A 469 -33.09 0.74 28.10
CA THR A 469 -32.64 1.42 29.33
C THR A 469 -32.66 0.47 30.52
N LYS A 470 -32.19 0.92 31.67
CA LYS A 470 -32.33 0.17 32.95
C LYS A 470 -33.77 -0.09 33.37
N LYS A 471 -34.74 0.68 32.83
CA LYS A 471 -36.18 0.52 33.12
C LYS A 471 -36.88 -0.41 32.12
N THR A 472 -36.20 -0.86 31.06
CA THR A 472 -36.75 -1.78 30.06
C THR A 472 -36.87 -3.17 30.66
N THR A 473 -38.07 -3.75 30.65
CA THR A 473 -38.29 -5.10 31.19
C THR A 473 -37.63 -6.16 30.31
N PRO A 474 -37.34 -7.35 30.84
CA PRO A 474 -36.78 -8.46 30.05
C PRO A 474 -37.63 -8.79 28.82
N GLU A 475 -38.96 -8.77 28.93
CA GLU A 475 -39.90 -9.05 27.86
C GLU A 475 -39.81 -7.99 26.75
N GLN A 476 -39.81 -6.70 27.15
CA GLN A 476 -39.63 -5.59 26.20
C GLN A 476 -38.29 -5.64 25.49
N ARG A 477 -37.22 -5.95 26.22
CA ARG A 477 -35.90 -6.13 25.65
C ARG A 477 -35.90 -7.25 24.61
N LYS A 478 -36.45 -8.40 24.98
CA LYS A 478 -36.57 -9.55 24.08
C LYS A 478 -37.36 -9.18 22.80
N GLN A 479 -38.49 -8.48 22.94
CA GLN A 479 -39.29 -8.03 21.81
C GLN A 479 -38.48 -7.15 20.84
N ILE A 480 -37.71 -6.18 21.36
CA ILE A 480 -36.87 -5.31 20.50
C ILE A 480 -35.83 -6.09 19.77
N HIS A 481 -35.13 -7.02 20.47
CA HIS A 481 -34.11 -7.87 19.85
C HIS A 481 -34.68 -8.82 18.81
N ASP A 482 -35.82 -9.46 19.10
CA ASP A 482 -36.48 -10.38 18.16
C ASP A 482 -36.94 -9.63 16.89
N SER A 483 -37.50 -8.43 17.05
CA SER A 483 -37.91 -7.58 15.92
C SER A 483 -36.69 -7.13 15.08
N ALA A 484 -35.60 -6.75 15.72
CA ALA A 484 -34.36 -6.38 15.01
C ALA A 484 -33.74 -7.58 14.29
N TYR A 485 -33.76 -8.76 14.91
CA TYR A 485 -33.29 -10.00 14.30
C TYR A 485 -34.14 -10.40 13.08
N GLU A 486 -35.47 -10.24 13.15
CA GLU A 486 -36.34 -10.53 12.00
C GLU A 486 -36.08 -9.56 10.84
N ILE A 487 -35.81 -8.28 11.12
CA ILE A 487 -35.37 -7.31 10.09
C ILE A 487 -34.06 -7.77 9.43
N GLU A 488 -33.04 -8.10 10.22
CA GLU A 488 -31.77 -8.61 9.69
C GLU A 488 -31.98 -9.81 8.77
N LYS A 489 -32.79 -10.77 9.21
CA LYS A 489 -33.07 -12.00 8.47
C LYS A 489 -33.77 -11.70 7.15
N ARG A 490 -34.81 -10.87 7.14
CA ARG A 490 -35.56 -10.46 5.95
C ARG A 490 -34.66 -9.74 4.95
N LEU A 491 -33.82 -8.81 5.42
CA LEU A 491 -32.86 -8.11 4.56
C LEU A 491 -31.84 -9.07 3.93
N LYS A 492 -31.34 -10.04 4.68
CA LYS A 492 -30.44 -11.08 4.14
C LYS A 492 -31.14 -11.94 3.07
N GLN A 493 -32.40 -12.31 3.29
CA GLN A 493 -33.20 -13.05 2.31
C GLN A 493 -33.45 -12.24 1.03
N ALA A 494 -33.56 -10.92 1.15
CA ALA A 494 -33.63 -10.00 0.02
C ALA A 494 -32.27 -9.72 -0.67
N GLY A 495 -31.20 -10.42 -0.27
CA GLY A 495 -29.87 -10.29 -0.88
C GLY A 495 -29.02 -9.13 -0.34
N ILE A 496 -29.47 -8.46 0.71
CA ILE A 496 -28.72 -7.36 1.36
C ILE A 496 -27.75 -7.93 2.39
N ARG A 497 -26.50 -7.51 2.35
CA ARG A 497 -25.48 -7.89 3.36
C ARG A 497 -25.73 -7.13 4.67
N ALA A 498 -26.79 -7.54 5.38
CA ALA A 498 -27.17 -6.97 6.67
C ALA A 498 -26.48 -7.69 7.83
N PHE A 499 -26.31 -6.97 8.94
CA PHE A 499 -25.76 -7.48 10.20
C PHE A 499 -26.49 -6.83 11.38
N GLY A 500 -26.88 -7.62 12.39
CA GLY A 500 -27.47 -7.12 13.62
C GLY A 500 -26.45 -7.03 14.75
N ASP A 501 -26.39 -5.91 15.45
CA ASP A 501 -25.57 -5.76 16.65
C ASP A 501 -26.43 -5.81 17.91
N TYR A 502 -26.52 -6.98 18.49
CA TYR A 502 -27.32 -7.29 19.67
C TYR A 502 -26.54 -7.25 20.99
N ASN A 503 -25.26 -6.80 20.95
CA ASN A 503 -24.42 -6.74 22.15
C ASN A 503 -24.84 -5.59 23.06
N ASP A 504 -25.42 -5.90 24.20
CA ASP A 504 -25.91 -4.93 25.19
C ASP A 504 -24.80 -4.27 26.05
N ASN A 505 -23.53 -4.71 25.91
CA ASN A 505 -22.41 -4.14 26.67
C ASN A 505 -22.03 -2.74 26.20
N TYR A 506 -22.47 -2.33 25.01
CA TYR A 506 -22.17 -1.02 24.44
C TYR A 506 -23.42 -0.20 24.23
N THR A 507 -23.30 1.11 24.48
CA THR A 507 -24.41 2.04 24.24
C THR A 507 -24.68 2.19 22.73
N PRO A 508 -25.92 2.53 22.31
CA PRO A 508 -26.22 2.81 20.91
C PRO A 508 -25.29 3.86 20.31
N GLY A 509 -24.98 4.94 21.04
CA GLY A 509 -24.05 5.98 20.58
C GLY A 509 -22.64 5.47 20.30
N TRP A 510 -22.13 4.57 21.13
CA TRP A 510 -20.85 3.92 20.88
C TRP A 510 -20.90 3.05 19.61
N LYS A 511 -21.94 2.25 19.44
CA LYS A 511 -22.16 1.43 18.24
C LYS A 511 -22.26 2.31 16.99
N PHE A 512 -22.98 3.43 17.05
CA PHE A 512 -23.07 4.38 15.94
C PHE A 512 -21.68 4.87 15.50
N SER A 513 -20.86 5.31 16.45
CA SER A 513 -19.49 5.77 16.17
C SER A 513 -18.61 4.65 15.60
N GLN A 514 -18.75 3.42 16.10
CA GLN A 514 -18.01 2.26 15.57
C GLN A 514 -18.35 1.93 14.13
N TYR A 515 -19.64 1.87 13.78
CA TYR A 515 -20.05 1.56 12.41
C TYR A 515 -19.85 2.75 11.46
N GLU A 516 -19.89 3.98 11.97
CA GLU A 516 -19.48 5.17 11.23
C GLU A 516 -17.98 5.14 10.90
N LEU A 517 -17.13 4.78 11.87
CA LEU A 517 -15.67 4.61 11.67
C LEU A 517 -15.37 3.51 10.65
N LYS A 518 -16.07 2.38 10.72
CA LYS A 518 -15.90 1.24 9.81
C LYS A 518 -16.54 1.45 8.43
N GLY A 519 -17.26 2.55 8.23
CA GLY A 519 -17.81 2.93 6.92
C GLY A 519 -19.00 2.08 6.46
N VAL A 520 -19.78 1.50 7.38
CA VAL A 520 -20.97 0.76 7.00
C VAL A 520 -21.99 1.72 6.38
N PRO A 521 -22.45 1.46 5.13
CA PRO A 521 -23.27 2.40 4.36
C PRO A 521 -24.56 2.87 5.06
N LEU A 522 -25.28 1.94 5.67
CA LEU A 522 -26.54 2.23 6.34
C LEU A 522 -26.56 1.73 7.79
N ARG A 523 -27.12 2.52 8.66
CA ARG A 523 -27.50 2.15 10.02
C ARG A 523 -29.01 2.15 10.12
N ILE A 524 -29.60 1.04 10.59
CA ILE A 524 -31.02 0.87 10.81
C ILE A 524 -31.24 0.83 12.33
N GLU A 525 -31.89 1.85 12.85
CA GLU A 525 -32.18 2.01 14.26
C GLU A 525 -33.63 1.55 14.53
N LEU A 526 -33.79 0.67 15.53
CA LEU A 526 -35.11 0.15 15.92
C LEU A 526 -35.28 0.22 17.42
N GLY A 527 -36.26 1.04 17.86
CA GLY A 527 -36.63 1.18 19.25
C GLY A 527 -38.09 0.83 19.52
N PRO A 528 -38.55 0.86 20.79
CA PRO A 528 -39.94 0.54 21.15
C PRO A 528 -40.96 1.38 20.38
N LYS A 529 -40.72 2.70 20.26
CA LYS A 529 -41.62 3.62 19.54
C LYS A 529 -41.65 3.36 18.03
N ASP A 530 -40.58 2.84 17.49
CA ASP A 530 -40.49 2.51 16.07
C ASP A 530 -41.31 1.24 15.78
N ILE A 531 -41.21 0.25 16.65
CA ILE A 531 -42.03 -0.99 16.57
C ILE A 531 -43.51 -0.67 16.69
N GLU A 532 -43.90 0.17 17.66
CA GLU A 532 -45.31 0.61 17.82
C GLU A 532 -45.87 1.27 16.57
N LYS A 533 -45.03 2.01 15.82
CA LYS A 533 -45.41 2.74 14.61
C LYS A 533 -45.15 1.93 13.32
N ASN A 534 -44.78 0.67 13.41
CA ASN A 534 -44.39 -0.17 12.28
C ASN A 534 -43.35 0.50 11.35
N GLN A 535 -42.31 1.10 11.92
CA GLN A 535 -41.29 1.83 11.19
C GLN A 535 -39.88 1.54 11.72
N ALA A 536 -38.83 1.90 10.94
CA ALA A 536 -37.44 1.98 11.40
C ALA A 536 -36.83 3.31 10.94
N VAL A 537 -35.78 3.75 11.65
CA VAL A 537 -34.98 4.92 11.23
C VAL A 537 -33.73 4.44 10.51
N VAL A 538 -33.60 4.77 9.25
CA VAL A 538 -32.44 4.42 8.41
C VAL A 538 -31.56 5.65 8.26
N VAL A 539 -30.27 5.54 8.57
CA VAL A 539 -29.31 6.65 8.54
C VAL A 539 -28.16 6.31 7.57
N ARG A 540 -27.92 7.19 6.63
CA ARG A 540 -26.80 7.06 5.66
C ARG A 540 -25.47 7.48 6.28
N ARG A 541 -24.39 6.78 5.90
CA ARG A 541 -23.03 7.05 6.40
C ARG A 541 -22.44 8.35 5.83
N ASN A 542 -22.64 8.61 4.55
CA ASN A 542 -21.93 9.66 3.82
C ASN A 542 -22.38 11.09 4.17
N ASP A 543 -23.66 11.30 4.46
CA ASP A 543 -24.26 12.62 4.72
C ASP A 543 -25.11 12.69 5.99
N SER A 544 -25.24 11.58 6.71
CA SER A 544 -26.08 11.44 7.91
C SER A 544 -27.58 11.69 7.67
N ARG A 545 -28.05 11.64 6.42
CA ARG A 545 -29.46 11.77 6.05
C ARG A 545 -30.25 10.64 6.70
N LYS A 546 -31.43 10.98 7.23
CA LYS A 546 -32.34 10.05 7.91
C LYS A 546 -33.57 9.82 7.08
N TYR A 547 -34.00 8.57 7.04
CA TYR A 547 -35.25 8.11 6.42
C TYR A 547 -36.09 7.40 7.50
N ILE A 548 -37.37 7.65 7.52
CA ILE A 548 -38.34 6.85 8.27
C ILE A 548 -38.96 5.89 7.27
N VAL A 549 -38.71 4.59 7.45
CA VAL A 549 -39.14 3.54 6.51
C VAL A 549 -40.09 2.59 7.23
N SER A 550 -41.23 2.28 6.60
CA SER A 550 -42.16 1.25 7.11
C SER A 550 -41.43 -0.10 7.19
N LEU A 551 -41.66 -0.85 8.27
CA LEU A 551 -41.11 -2.21 8.40
C LEU A 551 -41.54 -3.15 7.26
N ASP A 552 -42.70 -2.89 6.65
CA ASP A 552 -43.24 -3.68 5.54
C ASP A 552 -42.57 -3.38 4.20
N GLU A 553 -41.83 -2.25 4.09
CA GLU A 553 -41.20 -1.79 2.86
C GLU A 553 -39.66 -1.85 2.91
N LEU A 554 -39.09 -2.36 4.00
CA LEU A 554 -37.61 -2.34 4.16
C LEU A 554 -36.87 -3.03 3.02
N GLU A 555 -37.35 -4.19 2.55
CA GLU A 555 -36.67 -4.98 1.51
C GLU A 555 -36.67 -4.28 0.15
N SER A 556 -37.63 -3.44 -0.14
CA SER A 556 -37.68 -2.64 -1.37
C SER A 556 -36.95 -1.31 -1.20
N ARG A 557 -37.10 -0.65 -0.04
CA ARG A 557 -36.58 0.72 0.16
C ARG A 557 -35.08 0.75 0.47
N ILE A 558 -34.53 -0.27 1.18
CA ILE A 558 -33.10 -0.29 1.50
C ILE A 558 -32.22 -0.35 0.25
N PRO A 559 -32.48 -1.20 -0.77
CA PRO A 559 -31.73 -1.16 -2.03
C PRO A 559 -31.76 0.21 -2.71
N GLU A 560 -32.89 0.89 -2.75
CA GLU A 560 -33.01 2.23 -3.35
C GLU A 560 -32.13 3.24 -2.61
N ILE A 561 -32.16 3.25 -1.25
CA ILE A 561 -31.32 4.16 -0.45
C ILE A 561 -29.83 3.84 -0.65
N LEU A 562 -29.45 2.55 -0.81
CA LEU A 562 -28.07 2.16 -1.12
C LEU A 562 -27.62 2.66 -2.49
N ASP A 563 -28.50 2.59 -3.51
CA ASP A 563 -28.22 3.11 -4.85
C ASP A 563 -28.15 4.65 -4.86
N GLU A 564 -29.06 5.33 -4.15
CA GLU A 564 -28.98 6.78 -3.93
C GLU A 564 -27.61 7.17 -3.32
N LEU A 565 -27.18 6.46 -2.26
CA LEU A 565 -25.88 6.70 -1.62
C LEU A 565 -24.71 6.47 -2.58
N HIS A 566 -24.76 5.38 -3.34
CA HIS A 566 -23.71 5.06 -4.33
C HIS A 566 -23.59 6.17 -5.38
N ASN A 567 -24.71 6.60 -5.93
CA ASN A 567 -24.77 7.66 -6.94
C ASN A 567 -24.27 9.01 -6.39
N ASP A 568 -24.61 9.34 -5.14
CA ASP A 568 -24.12 10.57 -4.49
C ASP A 568 -22.59 10.54 -4.31
N LEU A 569 -22.01 9.38 -3.95
CA LEU A 569 -20.56 9.22 -3.86
C LEU A 569 -19.89 9.40 -5.22
N TYR A 570 -20.44 8.78 -6.27
CA TYR A 570 -19.93 8.91 -7.63
C TYR A 570 -19.99 10.35 -8.13
N ASN A 571 -21.15 11.00 -8.00
CA ASN A 571 -21.36 12.37 -8.46
C ASN A 571 -20.42 13.36 -7.75
N LYS A 572 -20.25 13.22 -6.44
CA LYS A 572 -19.31 14.05 -5.66
C LYS A 572 -17.87 13.86 -6.13
N ALA A 573 -17.45 12.63 -6.34
CA ALA A 573 -16.09 12.33 -6.83
C ALA A 573 -15.90 12.83 -8.27
N LYS A 574 -16.92 12.69 -9.11
CA LYS A 574 -16.91 13.17 -10.50
C LYS A 574 -16.82 14.69 -10.59
N GLU A 575 -17.61 15.41 -9.81
CA GLU A 575 -17.55 16.88 -9.73
C GLU A 575 -16.16 17.35 -9.31
N ALA A 576 -15.57 16.71 -8.30
CA ALA A 576 -14.20 17.02 -7.87
C ALA A 576 -13.17 16.76 -8.96
N PHE A 577 -13.27 15.66 -9.70
CA PHE A 577 -12.36 15.33 -10.78
C PHE A 577 -12.52 16.28 -11.97
N ASP A 578 -13.76 16.52 -12.42
CA ASP A 578 -14.04 17.37 -13.58
C ASP A 578 -13.61 18.83 -13.32
N THR A 579 -13.81 19.33 -12.10
CA THR A 579 -13.38 20.68 -11.68
C THR A 579 -11.85 20.84 -11.70
N HIS A 580 -11.11 19.78 -11.38
CA HIS A 580 -9.65 19.82 -11.31
C HIS A 580 -8.96 19.28 -12.57
N ARG A 581 -9.70 18.90 -13.60
CA ARG A 581 -9.17 18.52 -14.91
C ARG A 581 -9.28 19.71 -15.86
N VAL A 582 -8.20 20.50 -15.94
CA VAL A 582 -8.18 21.77 -16.65
C VAL A 582 -7.41 21.69 -17.97
N ILE A 583 -7.90 22.41 -18.99
CA ILE A 583 -7.21 22.53 -20.27
C ILE A 583 -6.23 23.71 -20.17
N VAL A 584 -4.95 23.43 -20.46
CA VAL A 584 -3.88 24.44 -20.47
C VAL A 584 -3.15 24.36 -21.81
N ASN A 585 -3.12 25.47 -22.54
CA ASN A 585 -2.52 25.52 -23.88
C ASN A 585 -1.13 26.22 -23.88
N GLU A 586 -0.75 26.91 -22.81
CA GLU A 586 0.50 27.67 -22.72
C GLU A 586 1.29 27.24 -21.48
N TRP A 587 2.62 27.11 -21.65
CA TRP A 587 3.51 26.65 -20.56
C TRP A 587 3.50 27.54 -19.32
N LYS A 588 3.34 28.84 -19.48
CA LYS A 588 3.28 29.79 -18.35
C LYS A 588 2.16 29.48 -17.34
N ASP A 589 1.07 28.88 -17.81
CA ASP A 589 -0.09 28.53 -16.97
C ASP A 589 -0.03 27.08 -16.46
N PHE A 590 0.93 26.27 -16.93
CA PHE A 590 1.03 24.85 -16.64
C PHE A 590 1.38 24.59 -15.16
N VAL A 591 2.54 25.08 -14.71
CA VAL A 591 2.99 24.88 -13.32
C VAL A 591 2.07 25.55 -12.27
N PRO A 592 1.57 26.79 -12.51
CA PRO A 592 0.56 27.38 -11.60
C PRO A 592 -0.70 26.54 -11.43
N ASN A 593 -1.18 25.89 -12.49
CA ASN A 593 -2.34 25.01 -12.40
C ASN A 593 -2.03 23.69 -11.66
N LEU A 594 -0.84 23.09 -11.86
CA LEU A 594 -0.39 21.95 -11.04
C LEU A 594 -0.35 22.27 -9.55
N ASN A 595 0.12 23.48 -9.20
CA ASN A 595 0.21 23.93 -7.81
C ASN A 595 -1.18 24.15 -7.17
N LYS A 596 -2.21 24.40 -7.98
CA LYS A 596 -3.63 24.42 -7.56
C LYS A 596 -4.24 23.01 -7.42
N LYS A 597 -3.41 21.96 -7.43
CA LYS A 597 -3.84 20.56 -7.34
C LYS A 597 -4.64 20.08 -8.55
N ASN A 598 -4.44 20.65 -9.74
CA ASN A 598 -5.10 20.21 -10.95
C ASN A 598 -4.31 19.12 -11.67
N VAL A 599 -5.00 18.27 -12.42
CA VAL A 599 -4.46 17.53 -13.55
C VAL A 599 -4.69 18.32 -14.83
N ILE A 600 -3.73 18.30 -15.72
CA ILE A 600 -3.68 19.23 -16.86
C ILE A 600 -3.86 18.46 -18.16
N LEU A 601 -4.81 18.87 -18.96
CA LEU A 601 -4.98 18.39 -20.33
C LEU A 601 -4.36 19.42 -21.27
N SER A 602 -3.26 19.05 -21.95
CA SER A 602 -2.50 19.97 -22.80
C SER A 602 -2.19 19.40 -24.16
N PRO A 603 -2.13 20.25 -25.21
CA PRO A 603 -1.66 19.84 -26.53
C PRO A 603 -0.18 19.42 -26.44
N TRP A 604 0.13 18.24 -26.97
CA TRP A 604 1.46 17.64 -26.86
C TRP A 604 1.95 17.09 -28.20
N CYS A 605 3.27 17.12 -28.40
CA CYS A 605 3.92 16.75 -29.65
C CYS A 605 4.20 15.24 -29.81
N GLY A 606 3.93 14.41 -28.82
CA GLY A 606 4.20 12.97 -28.87
C GLY A 606 5.67 12.56 -28.67
N VAL A 607 6.56 13.49 -28.34
CA VAL A 607 8.01 13.24 -28.30
C VAL A 607 8.50 13.01 -26.88
N THR A 608 9.26 11.91 -26.65
CA THR A 608 9.72 11.46 -25.34
C THR A 608 10.61 12.50 -24.63
N GLU A 609 11.54 13.13 -25.36
CA GLU A 609 12.43 14.16 -24.77
C GLU A 609 11.65 15.39 -24.31
N CYS A 610 10.55 15.72 -24.99
CA CYS A 610 9.67 16.81 -24.57
C CYS A 610 8.87 16.43 -23.31
N GLU A 611 8.48 15.16 -23.18
CA GLU A 611 7.82 14.63 -21.98
C GLU A 611 8.75 14.70 -20.76
N GLU A 612 10.04 14.38 -20.95
CA GLU A 612 11.04 14.51 -19.89
C GLU A 612 11.27 15.96 -19.49
N ASP A 613 11.40 16.87 -20.46
CA ASP A 613 11.53 18.30 -20.17
C ASP A 613 10.30 18.86 -19.42
N ILE A 614 9.08 18.40 -19.76
CA ILE A 614 7.88 18.75 -18.98
C ILE A 614 8.02 18.28 -17.53
N LYS A 615 8.44 17.03 -17.30
CA LYS A 615 8.62 16.46 -15.95
C LYS A 615 9.65 17.25 -15.15
N GLU A 616 10.84 17.47 -15.71
CA GLU A 616 11.94 18.15 -15.06
C GLU A 616 11.62 19.63 -14.78
N SER A 617 11.14 20.34 -15.79
CA SER A 617 10.81 21.77 -15.67
C SER A 617 9.66 22.05 -14.71
N SER A 618 8.72 21.12 -14.55
CA SER A 618 7.59 21.25 -13.62
C SER A 618 7.92 20.81 -12.19
N ALA A 619 9.06 20.13 -11.97
CA ALA A 619 9.55 19.72 -10.64
C ALA A 619 10.30 20.83 -9.91
N LYS A 620 10.88 21.81 -10.63
CA LYS A 620 11.67 22.91 -10.06
C LYS A 620 10.78 23.82 -9.22
N ARG A 621 11.31 24.25 -8.07
CA ARG A 621 10.71 25.34 -7.27
C ARG A 621 11.14 26.68 -7.84
N ASP A 622 10.34 27.71 -7.58
CA ASP A 622 10.66 29.12 -7.92
C ASP A 622 11.96 29.62 -7.25
N ASP A 623 12.47 28.92 -6.22
CA ASP A 623 13.70 29.22 -5.48
C ASP A 623 14.97 28.54 -6.04
N GLY A 624 14.85 27.73 -7.09
CA GLY A 624 15.98 27.13 -7.80
C GLY A 624 16.67 25.95 -7.09
N GLU A 625 16.15 25.45 -5.97
CA GLU A 625 16.68 24.26 -5.32
C GLU A 625 16.28 22.97 -6.09
N GLU A 626 17.29 22.17 -6.47
CA GLU A 626 17.11 20.86 -7.07
C GLU A 626 16.86 19.81 -5.96
N PHE A 627 15.81 18.99 -6.14
CA PHE A 627 15.63 17.80 -5.31
C PHE A 627 16.29 16.59 -5.99
N GLU A 628 17.08 15.82 -5.25
CA GLU A 628 17.38 14.44 -5.65
C GLU A 628 16.08 13.66 -5.78
N GLN A 629 15.64 13.41 -6.99
CA GLN A 629 14.43 12.62 -7.28
C GLN A 629 14.78 11.14 -7.25
N ASP A 630 14.22 10.41 -6.28
CA ASP A 630 14.10 8.97 -6.39
C ASP A 630 12.98 8.69 -7.43
N ASP A 631 13.31 8.10 -8.57
CA ASP A 631 12.35 7.81 -9.65
C ASP A 631 11.16 6.96 -9.20
N LYS A 632 11.28 6.30 -8.07
CA LYS A 632 10.25 5.47 -7.45
C LYS A 632 9.47 6.18 -6.32
N ALA A 633 9.77 7.45 -6.01
CA ALA A 633 9.00 8.29 -5.09
C ALA A 633 7.79 8.93 -5.80
N PRO A 634 6.74 9.38 -5.06
CA PRO A 634 5.67 10.17 -5.66
C PRO A 634 6.22 11.37 -6.42
N SER A 635 5.88 11.49 -7.71
CA SER A 635 6.43 12.51 -8.60
C SER A 635 6.18 13.93 -8.07
N MET A 636 7.22 14.75 -8.00
CA MET A 636 7.12 16.19 -7.77
C MET A 636 6.84 16.94 -9.09
N GLY A 637 7.42 16.47 -10.20
CA GLY A 637 7.13 16.96 -11.54
C GLY A 637 5.88 16.32 -12.14
N ALA A 638 5.32 16.94 -13.16
CA ALA A 638 4.20 16.40 -13.90
C ALA A 638 4.67 15.25 -14.81
N LYS A 639 4.08 14.08 -14.62
CA LYS A 639 4.20 12.95 -15.54
C LYS A 639 3.04 12.95 -16.53
N SER A 640 3.23 12.37 -17.71
CA SER A 640 2.11 11.98 -18.56
C SER A 640 1.30 10.88 -17.86
N LEU A 641 0.02 11.11 -17.69
CA LEU A 641 -0.88 10.11 -17.10
C LEU A 641 -1.43 9.21 -18.21
N CYS A 642 -2.02 9.81 -19.22
CA CYS A 642 -2.45 9.13 -20.46
C CYS A 642 -2.73 10.14 -21.57
N ILE A 643 -2.87 9.62 -22.78
CA ILE A 643 -3.52 10.28 -23.94
C ILE A 643 -4.98 9.85 -23.90
N PRO A 644 -5.92 10.70 -23.43
CA PRO A 644 -7.32 10.30 -23.28
C PRO A 644 -7.96 9.92 -24.60
N PHE A 645 -8.84 8.91 -24.62
CA PHE A 645 -9.62 8.58 -25.82
C PHE A 645 -10.60 9.70 -26.19
N GLN A 646 -11.16 10.35 -25.18
CA GLN A 646 -11.98 11.55 -25.36
C GLN A 646 -11.15 12.78 -25.05
N GLN A 647 -10.84 13.56 -26.05
CA GLN A 647 -10.03 14.75 -25.96
C GLN A 647 -10.56 15.86 -26.88
N PRO A 648 -10.25 17.15 -26.61
CA PRO A 648 -10.59 18.25 -27.48
C PRO A 648 -9.95 18.10 -28.89
N GLU A 649 -10.56 18.67 -29.88
CA GLU A 649 -9.95 18.76 -31.19
C GLU A 649 -8.76 19.74 -31.17
N LEU A 650 -7.67 19.37 -31.82
CA LEU A 650 -6.54 20.25 -32.05
C LEU A 650 -6.89 21.32 -33.09
N LYS A 651 -6.59 22.56 -32.78
CA LYS A 651 -6.72 23.65 -33.72
C LYS A 651 -5.64 23.53 -34.82
N GLU A 652 -5.94 24.04 -36.01
CA GLU A 652 -4.96 24.08 -37.09
C GLU A 652 -3.70 24.85 -36.65
N GLY A 653 -2.52 24.26 -36.85
CA GLY A 653 -1.24 24.84 -36.42
C GLY A 653 -0.97 24.88 -34.95
N GLN A 654 -1.80 24.22 -34.13
CA GLN A 654 -1.59 24.19 -32.66
C GLN A 654 -0.24 23.58 -32.30
N LYS A 655 0.52 24.31 -31.48
CA LYS A 655 1.83 23.86 -30.97
C LYS A 655 1.69 23.09 -29.68
N CYS A 656 2.70 22.32 -29.37
CA CYS A 656 2.88 21.66 -28.07
C CYS A 656 2.93 22.70 -26.94
N VAL A 657 2.37 22.39 -25.81
CA VAL A 657 2.37 23.27 -24.61
C VAL A 657 3.78 23.65 -24.16
N LYS A 658 4.79 22.82 -24.43
CA LYS A 658 6.16 23.00 -23.94
C LYS A 658 7.15 23.43 -25.03
N CYS A 659 7.04 22.88 -26.24
CA CYS A 659 8.00 23.11 -27.31
C CYS A 659 7.30 23.66 -28.58
N GLU A 660 8.12 24.13 -29.56
CA GLU A 660 7.63 24.75 -30.83
C GLU A 660 7.08 23.73 -31.83
N ARG A 661 7.16 22.39 -31.53
CA ARG A 661 6.65 21.34 -32.45
C ARG A 661 5.15 21.37 -32.51
N LYS A 662 4.60 20.93 -33.62
CA LYS A 662 3.16 20.76 -33.82
C LYS A 662 2.65 19.72 -32.84
N ALA A 663 1.52 19.99 -32.18
CA ALA A 663 0.84 19.02 -31.32
C ALA A 663 0.20 17.92 -32.19
N VAL A 664 0.25 16.68 -31.68
CA VAL A 664 -0.37 15.50 -32.35
C VAL A 664 -1.61 15.02 -31.61
N ASN A 665 -1.70 15.31 -30.32
CA ASN A 665 -2.86 14.99 -29.48
C ASN A 665 -2.86 15.88 -28.22
N TYR A 666 -3.91 15.78 -27.42
CA TYR A 666 -3.90 16.22 -26.03
C TYR A 666 -3.39 15.09 -25.15
N CYS A 667 -2.50 15.40 -24.22
CA CYS A 667 -2.05 14.48 -23.19
C CYS A 667 -2.47 15.00 -21.83
N MET A 668 -2.89 14.12 -20.95
CA MET A 668 -3.21 14.44 -19.55
C MET A 668 -1.94 14.30 -18.70
N PHE A 669 -1.53 15.41 -18.09
CA PHE A 669 -0.36 15.50 -17.21
C PHE A 669 -0.77 15.75 -15.77
N GLY A 670 0.00 15.24 -14.83
CA GLY A 670 -0.22 15.49 -13.40
C GLY A 670 0.91 14.97 -12.53
N ARG A 671 0.95 15.45 -11.31
CA ARG A 671 1.73 14.75 -10.29
C ARG A 671 1.05 13.42 -10.01
N SER A 672 1.81 12.35 -9.81
CA SER A 672 1.24 10.99 -9.65
C SER A 672 1.77 10.31 -8.38
N TYR A 673 1.02 9.30 -7.97
CA TYR A 673 1.45 8.36 -6.96
C TYR A 673 2.43 7.33 -7.50
#